data_cd4293e4f8ce32f2ff2d09f5034c2fe1
#
_entry.id   cd4293e4f8ce32f2ff2d09f5034c2fe1
#
_cell.length_a   1.000
_cell.length_b   1.000
_cell.length_c   1.000
_cell.angle_alpha   90.00
_cell.angle_beta   90.00
_cell.angle_gamma   90.00
#
_symmetry.space_group_name_H-M   'P 1'
#
loop_
_entity.id
_entity.type
_entity.pdbx_description
1 polymer ?
#
loop_
_entity_poly.entity_id
_entity_poly.type
_entity_poly.pdbx_seq_one_letter_code
_entity_poly.pdbx_strand_id
1 'polypeptide(L)'
;MIPASRARPLTEVAEAIATGRLPTAARTELAPVLEALTRDMLPVTAKLNPDVRARRVVGRLLDWLEGQPGAAWQDRWDSWIGQGQQDWRPHPGSSGQGVKWETAYGINALIIVGAVSPSYDWMLSQRRVRLWKDWAAYHDVEVFQRVAEAVDARGGYRDTTRVITLLAMMSIRLRKPVAALAAQDFRDLRAVHHARGVKHHGLPGAWTACKQAGLLSDEPSSYAELVHVQKMTPEQLVDRHGVDDPAIREVFIAYLTEVSVSCDYKTLYQLEQLLVKNFWGDIQAHYPGHATLQLTPEQAAAWRARIKTLPTGQPRKDWAQVMDRVRTFYNDIAAWALDDPGTWAPWVAPNPIPRSLMKGARMKNTRRQQSDFKRRTRTLAPWVPQLVASVTADKEHLGQLLAAASSVAPGSDFTFQGQPWHRRDHQRNEHGDKRYALMTTLVVDPAGGVLDLTHLEHKAYWTWAALEVLRHTGLRIEEMLELTHLSLRPLRKQNGELVPLLQVAPSKTDEERILPMSPALTKVISDIITRHQGCHGTIPLLRRLDRAEREFSAPLPFLFQHHFRSGAGYVFSDSTIRKYLAQAASKAGLRDADGALLRPTPHDFRRLYLTELVANKLPVHIAAQLAGHRSLNTTQGYVAIYPQDVFDHYEQFLDRRRATRPSEEYRQPTAEELQVFADHFGRRRVELGDCVRPYGSGCTHEHACIRCHFLTLDPASGPRLEVIEQDLHQRIKTAQKHTWLADVEQLRITLRQLEHKRSTVQRVDNHDQPLARAAHAAWDVPSGHRGP
;
A
#
# COMPACT_ATOMS: atom_id res chain seq x y z
N MET A 1 0.26 -10.82 -35.99
CA MET A 1 -0.42 -10.47 -37.27
C MET A 1 -1.62 -9.59 -36.97
N ILE A 2 -1.66 -8.35 -37.47
CA ILE A 2 -2.92 -7.60 -37.50
C ILE A 2 -3.88 -8.55 -38.20
N PRO A 3 -4.97 -9.02 -37.60
CA PRO A 3 -5.90 -9.91 -38.26
C PRO A 3 -6.32 -9.19 -39.54
N ALA A 4 -6.11 -9.84 -40.67
CA ALA A 4 -6.37 -9.25 -41.97
C ALA A 4 -7.71 -8.51 -41.90
N SER A 5 -7.69 -7.18 -42.06
CA SER A 5 -8.86 -6.42 -42.40
C SER A 5 -9.42 -7.09 -43.66
N ARG A 6 -10.72 -7.23 -43.78
CA ARG A 6 -11.34 -7.69 -45.04
C ARG A 6 -10.99 -6.77 -46.20
N ALA A 7 -10.60 -5.56 -45.89
CA ALA A 7 -10.23 -4.51 -46.82
C ALA A 7 -8.71 -4.57 -47.02
N ARG A 8 -8.26 -4.95 -48.17
CA ARG A 8 -7.01 -4.42 -48.74
C ARG A 8 -7.22 -2.91 -48.93
N PRO A 9 -6.23 -2.05 -48.54
CA PRO A 9 -6.35 -0.63 -48.83
C PRO A 9 -6.69 -0.42 -50.29
N LEU A 10 -7.78 0.30 -50.55
CA LEU A 10 -8.13 0.69 -51.94
C LEU A 10 -7.09 1.69 -52.41
N THR A 11 -6.42 1.37 -53.51
CA THR A 11 -5.35 2.22 -54.04
C THR A 11 -5.79 3.66 -54.28
N GLU A 12 -6.96 3.85 -54.85
CA GLU A 12 -7.58 5.16 -55.06
C GLU A 12 -7.82 5.98 -53.78
N VAL A 13 -8.19 5.31 -52.69
CA VAL A 13 -8.38 5.95 -51.37
C VAL A 13 -7.02 6.28 -50.72
N ALA A 14 -6.04 5.37 -50.81
CA ALA A 14 -4.70 5.60 -50.26
C ALA A 14 -4.00 6.77 -50.99
N GLU A 15 -4.11 6.83 -52.32
CA GLU A 15 -3.59 7.95 -53.14
C GLU A 15 -4.28 9.27 -52.76
N ALA A 16 -5.60 9.28 -52.59
CA ALA A 16 -6.33 10.47 -52.19
C ALA A 16 -5.92 10.96 -50.79
N ILE A 17 -5.69 10.04 -49.82
CA ILE A 17 -5.18 10.38 -48.50
C ILE A 17 -3.76 10.97 -48.58
N ALA A 18 -2.93 10.41 -49.41
CA ALA A 18 -1.54 10.86 -49.61
C ALA A 18 -1.43 12.29 -50.16
N THR A 19 -2.46 12.78 -50.84
CA THR A 19 -2.48 14.18 -51.32
C THR A 19 -2.55 15.21 -50.20
N GLY A 20 -3.04 14.82 -49.00
CA GLY A 20 -3.25 15.70 -47.86
C GLY A 20 -4.33 16.79 -48.05
N ARG A 21 -5.08 16.78 -49.16
CA ARG A 21 -6.05 17.81 -49.53
C ARG A 21 -7.46 17.54 -48.99
N LEU A 22 -7.80 16.33 -48.66
CA LEU A 22 -9.14 15.90 -48.26
C LEU A 22 -9.76 16.66 -47.05
N PRO A 23 -9.00 17.13 -46.07
CA PRO A 23 -9.60 17.93 -44.97
C PRO A 23 -10.26 19.23 -45.41
N THR A 24 -9.79 19.81 -46.55
CA THR A 24 -10.29 21.07 -47.11
C THR A 24 -10.95 20.89 -48.50
N ALA A 25 -11.05 19.64 -48.96
CA ALA A 25 -11.59 19.33 -50.28
C ALA A 25 -13.08 19.72 -50.38
N ALA A 26 -13.48 20.12 -51.55
CA ALA A 26 -14.87 20.31 -51.86
C ALA A 26 -15.65 18.98 -51.79
N ARG A 27 -16.96 19.04 -51.58
CA ARG A 27 -17.82 17.85 -51.55
C ARG A 27 -17.64 16.96 -52.78
N THR A 28 -17.51 17.55 -53.95
CA THR A 28 -17.32 16.83 -55.23
C THR A 28 -16.06 15.99 -55.29
N GLU A 29 -15.03 16.39 -54.56
CA GLU A 29 -13.77 15.65 -54.45
C GLU A 29 -13.80 14.61 -53.33
N LEU A 30 -14.43 14.98 -52.18
CA LEU A 30 -14.50 14.14 -50.99
C LEU A 30 -15.50 12.99 -51.11
N ALA A 31 -16.69 13.22 -51.70
CA ALA A 31 -17.75 12.24 -51.76
C ALA A 31 -17.37 10.92 -52.46
N PRO A 32 -16.68 10.91 -53.61
CA PRO A 32 -16.29 9.66 -54.28
C PRO A 32 -15.36 8.80 -53.43
N VAL A 33 -14.39 9.42 -52.74
CA VAL A 33 -13.44 8.72 -51.87
C VAL A 33 -14.15 8.09 -50.68
N LEU A 34 -15.08 8.84 -50.05
CA LEU A 34 -15.90 8.34 -48.94
C LEU A 34 -16.84 7.21 -49.40
N GLU A 35 -17.42 7.30 -50.58
CA GLU A 35 -18.29 6.26 -51.13
C GLU A 35 -17.52 4.96 -51.38
N ALA A 36 -16.35 5.04 -52.00
CA ALA A 36 -15.49 3.88 -52.21
C ALA A 36 -15.10 3.19 -50.89
N LEU A 37 -14.65 3.97 -49.90
CA LEU A 37 -14.26 3.46 -48.59
C LEU A 37 -15.47 2.92 -47.80
N THR A 38 -16.59 3.62 -47.80
CA THR A 38 -17.81 3.17 -47.10
C THR A 38 -18.35 1.88 -47.72
N ARG A 39 -18.31 1.74 -49.06
CA ARG A 39 -18.71 0.54 -49.77
C ARG A 39 -17.90 -0.69 -49.32
N ASP A 40 -16.59 -0.53 -49.22
CA ASP A 40 -15.69 -1.61 -48.80
C ASP A 40 -15.92 -2.03 -47.32
N MET A 41 -16.24 -1.08 -46.48
CA MET A 41 -16.51 -1.35 -45.05
C MET A 41 -17.89 -1.94 -44.77
N LEU A 42 -18.89 -1.67 -45.61
CA LEU A 42 -20.27 -2.13 -45.42
C LEU A 42 -20.37 -3.66 -45.48
N PRO A 43 -21.10 -4.31 -44.59
CA PRO A 43 -21.34 -5.74 -44.67
C PRO A 43 -22.13 -6.10 -45.93
N VAL A 44 -21.70 -7.15 -46.60
CA VAL A 44 -22.41 -7.69 -47.78
C VAL A 44 -23.77 -8.22 -47.32
N THR A 45 -24.85 -7.62 -47.79
CA THR A 45 -26.22 -8.08 -47.57
C THR A 45 -26.88 -8.33 -48.91
N ALA A 46 -27.66 -9.39 -49.02
CA ALA A 46 -28.31 -9.82 -50.28
C ALA A 46 -29.39 -8.87 -50.82
N LYS A 47 -29.77 -7.81 -50.07
CA LYS A 47 -30.97 -7.02 -50.39
C LYS A 47 -30.73 -5.69 -51.12
N LEU A 48 -29.55 -5.12 -51.17
CA LEU A 48 -29.28 -3.83 -51.83
C LEU A 48 -27.85 -3.77 -52.36
N ASN A 49 -27.69 -3.18 -53.55
CA ASN A 49 -26.40 -2.93 -54.13
C ASN A 49 -25.51 -2.10 -53.20
N PRO A 50 -24.29 -2.54 -52.86
CA PRO A 50 -23.34 -1.86 -51.98
C PRO A 50 -23.03 -0.38 -52.41
N ASP A 51 -22.93 -0.10 -53.69
CA ASP A 51 -22.68 1.23 -54.23
C ASP A 51 -23.83 2.19 -53.91
N VAL A 52 -25.08 1.73 -54.10
CA VAL A 52 -26.26 2.52 -53.78
C VAL A 52 -26.36 2.81 -52.28
N ARG A 53 -25.97 1.83 -51.46
CA ARG A 53 -25.93 1.97 -49.98
C ARG A 53 -24.86 2.99 -49.54
N ALA A 54 -23.66 2.86 -50.07
CA ALA A 54 -22.54 3.75 -49.76
C ALA A 54 -22.87 5.20 -50.17
N ARG A 55 -23.35 5.40 -51.40
CA ARG A 55 -23.76 6.70 -51.90
C ARG A 55 -24.87 7.34 -51.04
N ARG A 56 -25.87 6.56 -50.61
CA ARG A 56 -26.92 7.01 -49.69
C ARG A 56 -26.37 7.44 -48.33
N VAL A 57 -25.48 6.66 -47.75
CA VAL A 57 -24.86 6.93 -46.45
C VAL A 57 -24.01 8.19 -46.49
N VAL A 58 -23.13 8.28 -47.49
CA VAL A 58 -22.22 9.41 -47.62
C VAL A 58 -23.00 10.68 -47.97
N GLY A 59 -23.96 10.59 -48.91
CA GLY A 59 -24.78 11.75 -49.27
C GLY A 59 -25.49 12.34 -48.04
N ARG A 60 -26.21 11.51 -47.27
CA ARG A 60 -26.91 11.98 -46.05
C ARG A 60 -25.95 12.58 -45.01
N LEU A 61 -24.76 11.97 -44.85
CA LEU A 61 -23.77 12.44 -43.89
C LEU A 61 -23.20 13.80 -44.29
N LEU A 62 -22.89 14.00 -45.56
CA LEU A 62 -22.38 15.26 -46.08
C LEU A 62 -23.47 16.35 -46.08
N ASP A 63 -24.71 16.04 -46.50
CA ASP A 63 -25.84 16.96 -46.43
C ASP A 63 -26.05 17.47 -44.99
N TRP A 64 -25.92 16.59 -44.04
CA TRP A 64 -26.10 16.93 -42.64
C TRP A 64 -24.94 17.77 -42.10
N LEU A 65 -23.68 17.46 -42.46
CA LEU A 65 -22.51 18.25 -42.06
C LEU A 65 -22.53 19.64 -42.73
N GLU A 66 -22.94 19.73 -43.98
CA GLU A 66 -23.08 21.02 -44.66
C GLU A 66 -24.13 21.95 -44.03
N GLY A 67 -25.12 21.35 -43.38
CA GLY A 67 -26.10 22.11 -42.58
C GLY A 67 -25.54 22.63 -41.24
N GLN A 68 -24.32 22.24 -40.83
CA GLN A 68 -23.71 22.75 -39.62
C GLN A 68 -22.86 24.00 -39.88
N PRO A 69 -22.76 24.95 -38.91
CA PRO A 69 -21.88 26.11 -39.04
C PRO A 69 -20.40 25.71 -39.16
N GLY A 70 -19.67 26.35 -40.08
CA GLY A 70 -18.25 26.17 -40.26
C GLY A 70 -17.80 26.20 -41.72
N ALA A 71 -16.57 26.62 -41.98
CA ALA A 71 -15.98 26.67 -43.29
C ALA A 71 -15.40 25.32 -43.75
N ALA A 72 -14.67 24.66 -42.87
CA ALA A 72 -14.08 23.34 -43.10
C ALA A 72 -14.95 22.22 -42.54
N TRP A 73 -14.71 20.99 -42.97
CA TRP A 73 -15.38 19.80 -42.44
C TRP A 73 -15.16 19.62 -40.92
N GLN A 74 -13.96 19.99 -40.43
CA GLN A 74 -13.65 19.97 -39.03
C GLN A 74 -14.50 20.97 -38.24
N ASP A 75 -14.66 22.20 -38.73
CA ASP A 75 -15.45 23.23 -38.02
C ASP A 75 -16.90 22.80 -37.89
N ARG A 76 -17.45 22.21 -38.94
CA ARG A 76 -18.83 21.69 -38.98
C ARG A 76 -18.98 20.52 -38.01
N TRP A 77 -17.98 19.64 -37.93
CA TRP A 77 -17.94 18.53 -36.99
C TRP A 77 -17.89 19.04 -35.53
N ASP A 78 -17.02 20.00 -35.25
CA ASP A 78 -16.85 20.57 -33.91
C ASP A 78 -18.09 21.35 -33.46
N SER A 79 -18.74 22.08 -34.39
CA SER A 79 -20.00 22.74 -34.12
C SER A 79 -21.11 21.75 -33.74
N TRP A 80 -21.18 20.62 -34.39
CA TRP A 80 -22.12 19.55 -34.04
C TRP A 80 -21.86 19.01 -32.63
N ILE A 81 -20.62 18.65 -32.33
CA ILE A 81 -20.24 18.11 -31.03
C ILE A 81 -20.47 19.14 -29.90
N GLY A 82 -20.18 20.42 -30.16
CA GLY A 82 -20.39 21.55 -29.22
C GLY A 82 -21.85 21.76 -28.82
N GLN A 83 -22.81 21.28 -29.60
CA GLN A 83 -24.23 21.32 -29.25
C GLN A 83 -24.66 20.28 -28.20
N GLY A 84 -23.71 19.59 -27.55
CA GLY A 84 -23.98 18.59 -26.52
C GLY A 84 -24.42 17.23 -27.04
N GLN A 85 -24.45 17.03 -28.33
CA GLN A 85 -24.77 15.75 -28.94
C GLN A 85 -23.53 14.87 -29.04
N GLN A 86 -23.12 14.30 -27.91
CA GLN A 86 -22.02 13.32 -27.87
C GLN A 86 -22.41 11.98 -28.53
N ASP A 87 -23.69 11.76 -28.78
CA ASP A 87 -24.15 10.56 -29.42
C ASP A 87 -24.02 10.69 -30.95
N TRP A 88 -23.22 9.82 -31.56
CA TRP A 88 -23.05 9.72 -33.03
C TRP A 88 -24.33 9.33 -33.76
N ARG A 89 -25.46 9.25 -33.08
CA ARG A 89 -26.78 9.05 -33.68
C ARG A 89 -27.27 10.31 -34.33
N PRO A 90 -26.86 10.62 -35.58
CA PRO A 90 -27.33 11.79 -36.22
C PRO A 90 -28.69 11.47 -36.83
N HIS A 91 -29.48 12.40 -36.87
CA HIS A 91 -30.73 12.51 -37.62
C HIS A 91 -32.02 12.32 -36.80
N PRO A 92 -32.74 13.42 -36.60
CA PRO A 92 -34.17 13.37 -36.42
C PRO A 92 -34.79 12.73 -37.68
N GLY A 93 -35.28 11.52 -37.60
CA GLY A 93 -35.92 10.82 -38.72
C GLY A 93 -35.32 9.46 -39.12
N SER A 94 -34.12 9.06 -38.61
CA SER A 94 -33.59 7.72 -38.84
C SER A 94 -33.99 6.74 -37.72
N SER A 95 -35.21 6.21 -37.81
CA SER A 95 -35.78 5.38 -36.75
C SER A 95 -35.36 3.88 -36.75
N GLY A 96 -34.47 3.44 -37.64
CA GLY A 96 -34.08 2.03 -37.76
C GLY A 96 -32.67 1.74 -37.21
N GLN A 97 -32.48 0.63 -36.50
CA GLN A 97 -31.15 0.15 -36.08
C GLN A 97 -30.19 -0.02 -37.26
N GLY A 98 -30.65 -0.44 -38.41
CA GLY A 98 -29.86 -0.58 -39.64
C GLY A 98 -29.26 0.72 -40.14
N VAL A 99 -29.98 1.82 -40.11
CA VAL A 99 -29.49 3.14 -40.54
C VAL A 99 -28.41 3.67 -39.61
N LYS A 100 -28.51 3.40 -38.32
CA LYS A 100 -27.49 3.79 -37.34
C LYS A 100 -26.14 3.08 -37.60
N TRP A 101 -26.16 1.84 -37.98
CA TRP A 101 -24.96 1.09 -38.30
C TRP A 101 -24.31 1.57 -39.61
N GLU A 102 -25.10 1.80 -40.64
CA GLU A 102 -24.59 2.31 -41.93
C GLU A 102 -23.95 3.69 -41.81
N THR A 103 -24.57 4.61 -41.07
CA THR A 103 -24.01 5.94 -40.82
C THR A 103 -22.68 5.87 -40.08
N ALA A 104 -22.50 4.88 -39.18
CA ALA A 104 -21.23 4.69 -38.50
C ALA A 104 -20.06 4.37 -39.44
N TYR A 105 -20.30 3.64 -40.51
CA TYR A 105 -19.29 3.41 -41.55
C TYR A 105 -18.92 4.67 -42.32
N GLY A 106 -19.90 5.51 -42.65
CA GLY A 106 -19.65 6.81 -43.29
C GLY A 106 -18.82 7.75 -42.41
N ILE A 107 -19.11 7.78 -41.09
CA ILE A 107 -18.30 8.55 -40.10
C ILE A 107 -16.89 7.96 -40.02
N ASN A 108 -16.76 6.62 -39.96
CA ASN A 108 -15.44 6.00 -39.99
C ASN A 108 -14.67 6.39 -41.26
N ALA A 109 -15.31 6.40 -42.44
CA ALA A 109 -14.68 6.85 -43.66
C ALA A 109 -14.19 8.30 -43.54
N LEU A 110 -15.01 9.25 -43.05
CA LEU A 110 -14.60 10.64 -42.83
C LEU A 110 -13.36 10.75 -41.92
N ILE A 111 -13.29 9.95 -40.88
CA ILE A 111 -12.14 9.92 -39.96
C ILE A 111 -10.93 9.33 -40.65
N ILE A 112 -11.08 8.20 -41.34
CA ILE A 112 -9.96 7.50 -41.99
C ILE A 112 -9.34 8.38 -43.10
N VAL A 113 -10.12 9.10 -43.87
CA VAL A 113 -9.58 10.00 -44.86
C VAL A 113 -9.03 11.31 -44.28
N GLY A 114 -9.11 11.50 -42.99
CA GLY A 114 -8.60 12.66 -42.26
C GLY A 114 -9.45 13.94 -42.41
N ALA A 115 -10.64 13.87 -43.04
CA ALA A 115 -11.54 15.03 -43.18
C ALA A 115 -11.93 15.60 -41.81
N VAL A 116 -12.11 14.74 -40.78
CA VAL A 116 -12.38 15.15 -39.43
C VAL A 116 -11.47 14.42 -38.44
N SER A 117 -11.12 15.10 -37.34
CA SER A 117 -10.30 14.58 -36.22
C SER A 117 -11.10 14.73 -34.91
N PRO A 118 -11.81 13.68 -34.47
CA PRO A 118 -12.58 13.71 -33.23
C PRO A 118 -11.75 13.97 -31.99
N SER A 119 -12.38 14.57 -30.96
CA SER A 119 -11.75 14.70 -29.63
C SER A 119 -11.58 13.34 -28.95
N TYR A 120 -10.64 13.24 -28.02
CA TYR A 120 -10.47 12.04 -27.19
C TYR A 120 -11.77 11.68 -26.45
N ASP A 121 -12.49 12.68 -25.95
CA ASP A 121 -13.76 12.48 -25.25
C ASP A 121 -14.80 11.80 -26.12
N TRP A 122 -14.94 12.26 -27.36
CA TRP A 122 -15.83 11.62 -28.30
C TRP A 122 -15.39 10.21 -28.63
N MET A 123 -14.11 9.98 -28.93
CA MET A 123 -13.58 8.66 -29.27
C MET A 123 -13.71 7.65 -28.11
N LEU A 124 -13.53 8.08 -26.87
CA LEU A 124 -13.68 7.25 -25.68
C LEU A 124 -15.14 6.94 -25.34
N SER A 125 -16.09 7.82 -25.71
CA SER A 125 -17.51 7.61 -25.50
C SER A 125 -18.11 6.59 -26.48
N GLN A 126 -17.43 6.30 -27.60
CA GLN A 126 -17.95 5.48 -28.68
C GLN A 126 -17.41 4.05 -28.63
N ARG A 127 -18.31 3.06 -28.62
CA ARG A 127 -17.96 1.66 -28.87
C ARG A 127 -17.90 1.41 -30.37
N ARG A 128 -16.76 1.70 -31.02
CA ARG A 128 -16.63 1.52 -32.46
C ARG A 128 -15.93 0.23 -32.80
N VAL A 129 -16.67 -0.63 -33.49
CA VAL A 129 -16.15 -1.85 -34.06
C VAL A 129 -15.36 -1.47 -35.32
N ARG A 130 -14.07 -1.86 -35.38
CA ARG A 130 -13.21 -1.79 -36.59
C ARG A 130 -12.52 -0.47 -36.94
N LEU A 131 -13.00 0.72 -36.53
CA LEU A 131 -12.36 1.99 -36.91
C LEU A 131 -10.83 1.97 -36.77
N TRP A 132 -10.33 1.46 -35.66
CA TRP A 132 -8.90 1.43 -35.35
C TRP A 132 -8.09 0.52 -36.26
N LYS A 133 -8.68 -0.60 -36.68
CA LYS A 133 -8.08 -1.53 -37.62
C LYS A 133 -8.07 -0.99 -39.03
N ASP A 134 -9.19 -0.38 -39.41
CA ASP A 134 -9.33 0.21 -40.74
C ASP A 134 -8.43 1.44 -40.87
N TRP A 135 -8.30 2.26 -39.80
CA TRP A 135 -7.29 3.33 -39.73
C TRP A 135 -5.87 2.80 -39.96
N ALA A 136 -5.45 1.79 -39.17
CA ALA A 136 -4.13 1.19 -39.27
C ALA A 136 -3.84 0.55 -40.63
N ALA A 137 -4.88 0.19 -41.40
CA ALA A 137 -4.71 -0.34 -42.73
C ALA A 137 -4.40 0.74 -43.77
N TYR A 138 -4.81 1.99 -43.56
CA TYR A 138 -4.58 3.13 -44.46
C TYR A 138 -3.45 4.06 -43.97
N HIS A 139 -3.08 4.00 -42.71
CA HIS A 139 -2.08 4.88 -42.11
C HIS A 139 -1.02 4.04 -41.36
N ASP A 140 0.24 4.31 -41.65
CA ASP A 140 1.39 3.72 -40.94
C ASP A 140 1.38 2.17 -40.85
N VAL A 141 0.92 1.47 -41.87
CA VAL A 141 0.70 0.00 -41.89
C VAL A 141 1.90 -0.75 -41.33
N GLU A 142 3.11 -0.44 -41.82
CA GLU A 142 4.36 -1.10 -41.39
C GLU A 142 4.66 -0.83 -39.90
N VAL A 143 4.37 0.40 -39.42
CA VAL A 143 4.57 0.79 -38.02
C VAL A 143 3.61 0.04 -37.12
N PHE A 144 2.32 -0.01 -37.49
CA PHE A 144 1.33 -0.79 -36.74
C PHE A 144 1.64 -2.27 -36.75
N GLN A 145 2.23 -2.80 -37.83
CA GLN A 145 2.63 -4.19 -37.91
C GLN A 145 3.80 -4.48 -36.96
N ARG A 146 4.86 -3.66 -36.95
CA ARG A 146 5.98 -3.78 -36.00
C ARG A 146 5.52 -3.71 -34.55
N VAL A 147 4.60 -2.77 -34.24
CA VAL A 147 4.01 -2.68 -32.90
C VAL A 147 3.20 -3.93 -32.56
N ALA A 148 2.40 -4.43 -33.49
CA ALA A 148 1.63 -5.66 -33.30
C ALA A 148 2.54 -6.87 -33.02
N GLU A 149 3.63 -7.03 -33.78
CA GLU A 149 4.64 -8.06 -33.58
C GLU A 149 5.29 -7.95 -32.20
N ALA A 150 5.65 -6.73 -31.76
CA ALA A 150 6.20 -6.48 -30.44
C ALA A 150 5.24 -6.84 -29.30
N VAL A 151 3.92 -6.69 -29.51
CA VAL A 151 2.89 -7.09 -28.54
C VAL A 151 2.63 -8.59 -28.60
N ASP A 152 2.51 -9.16 -29.82
CA ASP A 152 2.18 -10.58 -30.04
C ASP A 152 3.31 -11.51 -29.56
N ALA A 153 4.56 -11.09 -29.69
CA ALA A 153 5.72 -11.81 -29.12
C ALA A 153 5.61 -12.02 -27.60
N ARG A 154 4.72 -11.30 -26.92
CA ARG A 154 4.47 -11.35 -25.47
C ARG A 154 3.14 -11.96 -25.08
N GLY A 155 2.28 -12.33 -26.03
CA GLY A 155 1.14 -13.20 -25.76
C GLY A 155 -0.23 -12.57 -25.70
N GLY A 156 -0.66 -11.70 -26.61
CA GLY A 156 -2.09 -11.50 -26.59
C GLY A 156 -2.76 -10.61 -27.63
N TYR A 157 -3.61 -11.20 -28.46
CA TYR A 157 -4.52 -10.52 -29.39
C TYR A 157 -5.34 -9.37 -28.76
N ARG A 158 -5.78 -9.52 -27.50
CA ARG A 158 -6.55 -8.47 -26.82
C ARG A 158 -5.69 -7.26 -26.49
N ASP A 159 -4.45 -7.50 -26.10
CA ASP A 159 -3.53 -6.40 -25.80
C ASP A 159 -3.10 -5.72 -27.10
N THR A 160 -2.88 -6.48 -28.19
CA THR A 160 -2.60 -5.94 -29.52
C THR A 160 -3.74 -5.04 -30.00
N THR A 161 -5.00 -5.50 -29.92
CA THR A 161 -6.14 -4.66 -30.30
C THR A 161 -6.25 -3.38 -29.46
N ARG A 162 -5.97 -3.48 -28.16
CA ARG A 162 -6.01 -2.32 -27.26
C ARG A 162 -4.90 -1.33 -27.58
N VAL A 163 -3.68 -1.81 -27.79
CA VAL A 163 -2.53 -0.98 -28.17
C VAL A 163 -2.78 -0.27 -29.49
N ILE A 164 -3.21 -1.00 -30.52
CA ILE A 164 -3.54 -0.42 -31.83
C ILE A 164 -4.65 0.64 -31.66
N THR A 165 -5.68 0.35 -30.88
CA THR A 165 -6.77 1.32 -30.62
C THR A 165 -6.23 2.62 -30.02
N LEU A 166 -5.38 2.55 -29.01
CA LEU A 166 -4.83 3.73 -28.35
C LEU A 166 -3.92 4.54 -29.29
N LEU A 167 -3.03 3.86 -30.03
CA LEU A 167 -2.13 4.51 -30.96
C LEU A 167 -2.91 5.16 -32.13
N ALA A 168 -3.91 4.48 -32.67
CA ALA A 168 -4.79 5.04 -33.68
C ALA A 168 -5.57 6.26 -33.17
N MET A 169 -6.07 6.21 -31.94
CA MET A 169 -6.73 7.36 -31.30
C MET A 169 -5.81 8.58 -31.19
N MET A 170 -4.55 8.37 -30.78
CA MET A 170 -3.57 9.46 -30.71
C MET A 170 -3.23 9.99 -32.11
N SER A 171 -2.97 9.09 -33.04
CA SER A 171 -2.67 9.45 -34.45
C SER A 171 -3.81 10.26 -35.08
N ILE A 172 -5.06 9.83 -34.93
CA ILE A 172 -6.26 10.54 -35.42
C ILE A 172 -6.35 11.91 -34.76
N ARG A 173 -6.31 12.00 -33.43
CA ARG A 173 -6.50 13.26 -32.70
C ARG A 173 -5.43 14.30 -33.03
N LEU A 174 -4.19 13.84 -33.10
CA LEU A 174 -3.04 14.74 -33.27
C LEU A 174 -2.68 14.98 -34.73
N ARG A 175 -3.34 14.26 -35.65
CA ARG A 175 -3.02 14.27 -37.10
C ARG A 175 -1.52 14.00 -37.34
N LYS A 176 -0.96 13.08 -36.57
CA LYS A 176 0.44 12.69 -36.65
C LYS A 176 0.56 11.20 -36.99
N PRO A 177 1.55 10.79 -37.80
CA PRO A 177 1.88 9.37 -37.93
C PRO A 177 2.30 8.80 -36.57
N VAL A 178 2.08 7.51 -36.37
CA VAL A 178 2.42 6.84 -35.09
C VAL A 178 3.92 6.96 -34.76
N ALA A 179 4.76 6.95 -35.80
CA ALA A 179 6.20 7.14 -35.66
C ALA A 179 6.62 8.54 -35.15
N ALA A 180 5.74 9.53 -35.24
CA ALA A 180 5.97 10.89 -34.76
C ALA A 180 5.34 11.16 -33.39
N LEU A 181 4.76 10.16 -32.74
CA LEU A 181 4.23 10.29 -31.38
C LEU A 181 5.38 10.46 -30.39
N ALA A 182 5.18 11.36 -29.44
CA ALA A 182 6.17 11.70 -28.42
C ALA A 182 5.66 11.34 -27.01
N ALA A 183 6.55 11.37 -26.05
CA ALA A 183 6.25 11.14 -24.65
C ALA A 183 5.09 12.02 -24.11
N GLN A 184 5.01 13.28 -24.57
CA GLN A 184 3.94 14.21 -24.18
C GLN A 184 2.57 13.75 -24.63
N ASP A 185 2.46 13.17 -25.83
CA ASP A 185 1.19 12.69 -26.36
C ASP A 185 0.56 11.59 -25.48
N PHE A 186 1.39 10.74 -24.89
CA PHE A 186 0.96 9.72 -23.91
C PHE A 186 0.53 10.33 -22.57
N ARG A 187 1.21 11.41 -22.11
CA ARG A 187 0.80 12.14 -20.91
C ARG A 187 -0.55 12.80 -21.10
N ASP A 188 -0.79 13.42 -22.24
CA ASP A 188 -2.04 14.12 -22.57
C ASP A 188 -3.22 13.15 -22.62
N LEU A 189 -3.08 12.02 -23.30
CA LEU A 189 -4.12 10.98 -23.30
C LEU A 189 -4.38 10.41 -21.90
N ARG A 190 -3.32 10.24 -21.07
CA ARG A 190 -3.48 9.85 -19.67
C ARG A 190 -4.27 10.89 -18.88
N ALA A 191 -4.01 12.18 -19.07
CA ALA A 191 -4.73 13.26 -18.39
C ALA A 191 -6.23 13.22 -18.71
N VAL A 192 -6.59 12.99 -19.97
CA VAL A 192 -8.00 12.81 -20.40
C VAL A 192 -8.62 11.58 -19.73
N HIS A 193 -7.93 10.44 -19.70
CA HIS A 193 -8.41 9.24 -19.00
C HIS A 193 -8.65 9.52 -17.52
N HIS A 194 -7.74 10.25 -16.87
CA HIS A 194 -7.85 10.60 -15.45
C HIS A 194 -9.06 11.51 -15.18
N ALA A 195 -9.23 12.55 -15.98
CA ALA A 195 -10.34 13.49 -15.86
C ALA A 195 -11.72 12.79 -15.99
N ARG A 196 -11.80 11.73 -16.81
CA ARG A 196 -13.01 10.92 -17.00
C ARG A 196 -13.18 9.78 -16.00
N GLY A 197 -12.27 9.58 -15.06
CA GLY A 197 -12.27 8.43 -14.15
C GLY A 197 -12.09 7.08 -14.87
N VAL A 198 -11.59 7.08 -16.10
CA VAL A 198 -11.33 5.87 -16.88
C VAL A 198 -10.01 5.25 -16.47
N LYS A 199 -9.99 3.94 -16.22
CA LYS A 199 -8.73 3.24 -15.92
C LYS A 199 -7.80 3.26 -17.14
N HIS A 200 -6.51 3.58 -16.91
CA HIS A 200 -5.48 3.70 -17.95
C HIS A 200 -5.04 2.34 -18.55
N HIS A 201 -5.97 1.41 -18.72
CA HIS A 201 -5.67 0.08 -19.24
C HIS A 201 -5.17 0.18 -20.69
N GLY A 202 -3.95 -0.31 -20.93
CA GLY A 202 -3.34 -0.38 -22.25
C GLY A 202 -2.25 0.66 -22.51
N LEU A 203 -2.26 1.84 -21.89
CA LEU A 203 -1.19 2.84 -22.07
C LEU A 203 0.23 2.32 -21.74
N PRO A 204 0.44 1.59 -20.61
CA PRO A 204 1.74 0.99 -20.35
C PRO A 204 2.17 -0.01 -21.43
N GLY A 205 1.22 -0.79 -21.96
CA GLY A 205 1.48 -1.75 -23.04
C GLY A 205 1.80 -1.04 -24.37
N ALA A 206 1.05 0.04 -24.69
CA ALA A 206 1.30 0.84 -25.89
C ALA A 206 2.69 1.50 -25.84
N TRP A 207 3.04 2.11 -24.70
CA TRP A 207 4.37 2.67 -24.49
C TRP A 207 5.48 1.63 -24.69
N THR A 208 5.35 0.49 -24.02
CA THR A 208 6.36 -0.58 -24.10
C THR A 208 6.48 -1.15 -25.51
N ALA A 209 5.37 -1.32 -26.23
CA ALA A 209 5.36 -1.80 -27.60
C ALA A 209 6.01 -0.79 -28.57
N CYS A 210 5.74 0.50 -28.43
CA CYS A 210 6.39 1.55 -29.22
C CYS A 210 7.90 1.60 -28.98
N LYS A 211 8.34 1.47 -27.74
CA LYS A 211 9.77 1.38 -27.38
C LYS A 211 10.46 0.22 -28.09
N GLN A 212 9.85 -0.96 -28.04
CA GLN A 212 10.42 -2.16 -28.65
C GLN A 212 10.37 -2.14 -30.18
N ALA A 213 9.37 -1.46 -30.76
CA ALA A 213 9.32 -1.20 -32.19
C ALA A 213 10.30 -0.10 -32.64
N GLY A 214 11.09 0.50 -31.72
CA GLY A 214 12.05 1.55 -32.04
C GLY A 214 11.43 2.88 -32.41
N LEU A 215 10.21 3.16 -31.94
CA LEU A 215 9.43 4.38 -32.27
C LEU A 215 9.64 5.51 -31.25
N LEU A 216 10.14 5.22 -30.06
CA LEU A 216 10.34 6.19 -29.01
C LEU A 216 11.81 6.24 -28.59
N SER A 217 12.27 7.41 -28.16
CA SER A 217 13.60 7.61 -27.59
C SER A 217 13.85 6.74 -26.36
N ASP A 218 15.09 6.54 -25.97
CA ASP A 218 15.45 5.67 -24.84
C ASP A 218 14.95 6.20 -23.49
N GLU A 219 14.81 7.50 -23.34
CA GLU A 219 14.29 8.15 -22.13
C GLU A 219 12.89 8.76 -22.36
N PRO A 220 11.93 8.59 -21.44
CA PRO A 220 11.98 7.71 -20.25
C PRO A 220 11.93 6.22 -20.60
N SER A 221 12.59 5.38 -19.81
CA SER A 221 12.75 3.95 -20.12
C SER A 221 11.44 3.16 -19.98
N SER A 222 10.56 3.59 -19.08
CA SER A 222 9.28 2.91 -18.80
C SER A 222 8.12 3.89 -18.76
N TYR A 223 6.90 3.37 -18.95
CA TYR A 223 5.68 4.17 -18.76
C TYR A 223 5.52 4.70 -17.33
N ALA A 224 5.97 3.94 -16.34
CA ALA A 224 5.95 4.38 -14.95
C ALA A 224 6.82 5.62 -14.75
N GLU A 225 7.97 5.65 -15.38
CA GLU A 225 8.89 6.79 -15.38
C GLU A 225 8.31 7.99 -16.15
N LEU A 226 7.68 7.74 -17.30
CA LEU A 226 6.98 8.78 -18.08
C LEU A 226 5.94 9.55 -17.27
N VAL A 227 5.16 8.84 -16.47
CA VAL A 227 4.04 9.41 -15.71
C VAL A 227 4.39 9.77 -14.28
N HIS A 228 5.67 9.65 -13.95
CA HIS A 228 6.14 9.94 -12.62
C HIS A 228 6.01 11.42 -12.30
N VAL A 229 5.42 11.72 -11.13
CA VAL A 229 5.37 13.08 -10.60
C VAL A 229 6.73 13.40 -9.98
N GLN A 230 7.44 14.32 -10.58
CA GLN A 230 8.74 14.76 -10.08
C GLN A 230 8.67 15.37 -8.68
N LYS A 231 9.82 15.49 -8.02
CA LYS A 231 9.95 16.26 -6.77
C LYS A 231 9.44 17.68 -7.02
N MET A 232 8.65 18.17 -6.11
CA MET A 232 8.30 19.59 -6.06
C MET A 232 9.41 20.34 -5.35
N THR A 233 9.74 21.54 -5.83
CA THR A 233 10.61 22.44 -5.10
C THR A 233 9.96 22.93 -3.81
N PRO A 234 10.70 23.42 -2.81
CA PRO A 234 10.12 24.04 -1.63
C PRO A 234 9.08 25.12 -1.96
N GLU A 235 9.35 25.94 -2.98
CA GLU A 235 8.42 26.95 -3.48
C GLU A 235 7.10 26.32 -3.97
N GLN A 236 7.16 25.32 -4.85
CA GLN A 236 5.97 24.61 -5.34
C GLN A 236 5.18 23.91 -4.22
N LEU A 237 5.90 23.42 -3.19
CA LEU A 237 5.29 22.79 -2.02
C LEU A 237 4.49 23.81 -1.18
N VAL A 238 4.96 25.05 -1.05
CA VAL A 238 4.24 26.12 -0.34
C VAL A 238 3.09 26.64 -1.18
N ASP A 239 3.33 26.94 -2.46
CA ASP A 239 2.35 27.57 -3.37
C ASP A 239 1.06 26.78 -3.55
N ARG A 240 1.13 25.44 -3.51
CA ARG A 240 -0.05 24.60 -3.65
C ARG A 240 -1.09 24.78 -2.54
N HIS A 241 -0.75 25.47 -1.45
CA HIS A 241 -1.65 25.74 -0.32
C HIS A 241 -2.19 27.16 -0.28
N GLY A 242 -1.76 28.01 -1.22
CA GLY A 242 -2.28 29.37 -1.34
C GLY A 242 -2.04 30.19 -0.08
N VAL A 243 -0.76 30.44 0.26
CA VAL A 243 -0.41 31.35 1.34
C VAL A 243 -0.64 32.78 0.88
N ASP A 244 -1.57 33.50 1.53
CA ASP A 244 -2.03 34.80 1.07
C ASP A 244 -0.97 35.92 1.20
N ASP A 245 -0.23 35.91 2.31
CA ASP A 245 0.80 36.91 2.58
C ASP A 245 2.13 36.52 1.92
N PRO A 246 2.70 37.37 1.05
CA PRO A 246 3.95 37.08 0.35
C PRO A 246 5.16 36.90 1.27
N ALA A 247 5.22 37.66 2.38
CA ALA A 247 6.34 37.58 3.30
C ALA A 247 6.30 36.30 4.14
N ILE A 248 5.10 35.85 4.53
CA ILE A 248 4.89 34.54 5.17
C ILE A 248 5.20 33.39 4.19
N ARG A 249 4.80 33.54 2.94
CA ARG A 249 5.16 32.59 1.88
C ARG A 249 6.69 32.40 1.80
N GLU A 250 7.41 33.52 1.73
CA GLU A 250 8.89 33.47 1.63
C GLU A 250 9.55 32.84 2.84
N VAL A 251 9.06 33.07 4.06
CA VAL A 251 9.64 32.43 5.26
C VAL A 251 9.45 30.92 5.26
N PHE A 252 8.30 30.42 4.79
CA PHE A 252 8.13 28.96 4.65
C PHE A 252 9.00 28.37 3.56
N ILE A 253 9.18 29.07 2.44
CA ILE A 253 10.09 28.64 1.37
C ILE A 253 11.52 28.58 1.88
N ALA A 254 12.00 29.64 2.52
CA ALA A 254 13.33 29.70 3.09
C ALA A 254 13.56 28.58 4.12
N TYR A 255 12.60 28.39 5.03
CA TYR A 255 12.70 27.33 6.04
C TYR A 255 12.76 25.92 5.42
N LEU A 256 11.87 25.62 4.47
CA LEU A 256 11.86 24.31 3.81
C LEU A 256 13.11 24.12 2.95
N THR A 257 13.68 25.17 2.36
CA THR A 257 14.92 25.12 1.61
C THR A 257 16.08 24.76 2.52
N GLU A 258 16.20 25.41 3.66
CA GLU A 258 17.25 25.15 4.64
C GLU A 258 17.17 23.69 5.17
N VAL A 259 15.97 23.24 5.56
CA VAL A 259 15.77 21.90 6.07
C VAL A 259 15.95 20.83 4.99
N SER A 260 15.70 21.15 3.71
CA SER A 260 15.80 20.19 2.59
C SER A 260 17.20 19.59 2.42
N VAL A 261 18.23 20.32 2.86
CA VAL A 261 19.63 19.86 2.78
C VAL A 261 19.89 18.67 3.71
N SER A 262 19.14 18.55 4.81
CA SER A 262 19.38 17.58 5.88
C SER A 262 18.33 16.46 5.97
N CYS A 263 17.30 16.46 5.12
CA CYS A 263 16.24 15.46 5.20
C CYS A 263 15.85 14.91 3.83
N ASP A 264 15.27 13.69 3.83
CA ASP A 264 14.69 13.09 2.62
C ASP A 264 13.45 13.86 2.13
N TYR A 265 13.14 13.75 0.83
CA TYR A 265 12.02 14.46 0.21
C TYR A 265 10.68 14.11 0.86
N LYS A 266 10.48 12.87 1.32
CA LYS A 266 9.26 12.47 2.02
C LYS A 266 9.10 13.20 3.35
N THR A 267 10.19 13.38 4.08
CA THR A 267 10.21 14.15 5.33
C THR A 267 9.92 15.63 5.06
N LEU A 268 10.53 16.20 4.02
CA LEU A 268 10.24 17.57 3.58
C LEU A 268 8.76 17.75 3.21
N TYR A 269 8.23 16.83 2.41
CA TYR A 269 6.81 16.83 2.02
C TYR A 269 5.86 16.71 3.22
N GLN A 270 6.19 15.87 4.20
CA GLN A 270 5.41 15.77 5.42
C GLN A 270 5.51 17.03 6.28
N LEU A 271 6.70 17.60 6.39
CA LEU A 271 6.95 18.81 7.15
C LEU A 271 6.12 19.98 6.60
N GLU A 272 6.12 20.15 5.29
CA GLU A 272 5.31 21.15 4.61
C GLU A 272 3.80 20.95 4.92
N GLN A 273 3.26 19.70 4.83
CA GLN A 273 1.87 19.42 5.20
C GLN A 273 1.56 19.84 6.65
N LEU A 274 2.50 19.64 7.56
CA LEU A 274 2.30 19.96 8.97
C LEU A 274 2.39 21.47 9.23
N LEU A 275 3.33 22.16 8.60
CA LEU A 275 3.60 23.59 8.81
C LEU A 275 2.69 24.49 7.97
N VAL A 276 2.68 24.26 6.64
CA VAL A 276 1.97 25.17 5.74
C VAL A 276 0.46 24.87 5.76
N LYS A 277 0.06 23.60 5.56
CA LYS A 277 -1.35 23.25 5.50
C LYS A 277 -2.03 23.21 6.86
N ASN A 278 -1.49 22.44 7.83
CA ASN A 278 -2.19 22.15 9.07
C ASN A 278 -2.00 23.25 10.13
N PHE A 279 -0.92 24.01 10.07
CA PHE A 279 -0.70 25.13 10.98
C PHE A 279 -1.09 26.45 10.33
N TRP A 280 -0.36 26.89 9.31
CA TRP A 280 -0.58 28.20 8.72
C TRP A 280 -1.93 28.31 8.00
N GLY A 281 -2.30 27.30 7.23
CA GLY A 281 -3.61 27.28 6.55
C GLY A 281 -4.81 27.35 7.52
N ASP A 282 -4.69 26.77 8.72
CA ASP A 282 -5.71 26.96 9.79
C ASP A 282 -5.68 28.39 10.34
N ILE A 283 -4.50 28.98 10.56
CA ILE A 283 -4.38 30.36 11.02
C ILE A 283 -5.00 31.32 9.99
N GLN A 284 -4.59 31.21 8.74
CA GLN A 284 -5.10 32.06 7.65
C GLN A 284 -6.62 31.96 7.49
N ALA A 285 -7.17 30.74 7.57
CA ALA A 285 -8.62 30.51 7.46
C ALA A 285 -9.43 31.12 8.61
N HIS A 286 -8.88 31.19 9.84
CA HIS A 286 -9.61 31.71 11.01
C HIS A 286 -9.26 33.17 11.33
N TYR A 287 -8.15 33.66 10.81
CA TYR A 287 -7.66 35.03 11.03
C TYR A 287 -7.19 35.65 9.70
N PRO A 288 -8.13 35.93 8.77
CA PRO A 288 -7.79 36.54 7.48
C PRO A 288 -6.99 37.84 7.65
N GLY A 289 -5.92 37.98 6.84
CA GLY A 289 -5.02 39.14 6.92
C GLY A 289 -3.97 39.07 8.03
N HIS A 290 -3.85 37.97 8.75
CA HIS A 290 -2.76 37.74 9.70
C HIS A 290 -1.44 37.54 8.95
N ALA A 291 -0.48 38.45 9.09
CA ALA A 291 0.76 38.52 8.31
C ALA A 291 2.03 38.39 9.17
N THR A 292 1.95 37.72 10.31
CA THR A 292 3.11 37.56 11.21
C THR A 292 3.11 36.19 11.89
N LEU A 293 4.29 35.65 12.21
CA LEU A 293 4.41 34.43 13.01
C LEU A 293 4.04 34.65 14.49
N GLN A 294 3.89 35.88 14.94
CA GLN A 294 3.50 36.19 16.32
C GLN A 294 1.99 36.00 16.51
N LEU A 295 1.60 34.91 17.15
CA LEU A 295 0.22 34.64 17.53
C LEU A 295 -0.08 35.20 18.92
N THR A 296 -1.30 35.74 19.12
CA THR A 296 -1.75 36.05 20.46
C THR A 296 -1.95 34.76 21.28
N PRO A 297 -1.94 34.85 22.62
CA PRO A 297 -2.23 33.68 23.46
C PRO A 297 -3.55 32.98 23.12
N GLU A 298 -4.58 33.76 22.77
CA GLU A 298 -5.92 33.29 22.40
C GLU A 298 -5.90 32.57 21.05
N GLN A 299 -5.25 33.15 20.05
CA GLN A 299 -5.06 32.52 18.71
C GLN A 299 -4.33 31.19 18.83
N ALA A 300 -3.22 31.17 19.57
CA ALA A 300 -2.43 29.97 19.80
C ALA A 300 -3.25 28.91 20.56
N ALA A 301 -4.04 29.28 21.56
CA ALA A 301 -4.91 28.37 22.31
C ALA A 301 -6.01 27.78 21.42
N ALA A 302 -6.67 28.63 20.64
CA ALA A 302 -7.73 28.23 19.72
C ALA A 302 -7.21 27.26 18.65
N TRP A 303 -6.07 27.55 18.03
CA TRP A 303 -5.43 26.63 17.08
C TRP A 303 -5.08 25.27 17.74
N ARG A 304 -4.47 25.28 18.93
CA ARG A 304 -4.15 24.04 19.65
C ARG A 304 -5.40 23.21 20.00
N ALA A 305 -6.55 23.84 20.18
CA ALA A 305 -7.81 23.13 20.37
C ALA A 305 -8.30 22.49 19.06
N ARG A 306 -8.35 23.25 17.98
CA ARG A 306 -8.82 22.80 16.67
C ARG A 306 -7.99 21.66 16.08
N ILE A 307 -6.65 21.73 16.18
CA ILE A 307 -5.76 20.73 15.58
C ILE A 307 -5.94 19.32 16.19
N LYS A 308 -6.59 19.17 17.33
CA LYS A 308 -6.88 17.87 17.94
C LYS A 308 -8.03 17.13 17.27
N THR A 309 -8.79 17.80 16.41
CA THR A 309 -9.95 17.24 15.74
C THR A 309 -9.75 17.35 14.22
N LEU A 310 -10.13 16.31 13.49
CA LEU A 310 -10.15 16.33 12.02
C LEU A 310 -11.38 17.11 11.53
N PRO A 311 -11.39 17.62 10.28
CA PRO A 311 -12.57 18.26 9.69
C PRO A 311 -13.82 17.36 9.70
N THR A 312 -13.65 16.05 9.79
CA THR A 312 -14.73 15.07 9.92
C THR A 312 -15.31 14.93 11.33
N GLY A 313 -14.84 15.74 12.29
CA GLY A 313 -15.23 15.65 13.70
C GLY A 313 -14.55 14.54 14.51
N GLN A 314 -13.76 13.68 13.85
CA GLN A 314 -13.03 12.59 14.53
C GLN A 314 -11.77 13.13 15.24
N PRO A 315 -11.36 12.53 16.38
CA PRO A 315 -10.10 12.89 17.04
C PRO A 315 -8.89 12.67 16.14
N ARG A 316 -8.05 13.69 16.00
CA ARG A 316 -6.80 13.59 15.25
C ARG A 316 -5.75 12.81 16.07
N LYS A 317 -5.24 11.73 15.51
CA LYS A 317 -4.25 10.86 16.20
C LYS A 317 -2.85 11.46 16.24
N ASP A 318 -2.47 12.23 15.23
CA ASP A 318 -1.13 12.81 15.01
C ASP A 318 -1.00 14.27 15.50
N TRP A 319 -1.99 14.81 16.23
CA TRP A 319 -1.97 16.19 16.69
C TRP A 319 -0.69 16.58 17.46
N ALA A 320 -0.15 15.64 18.24
CA ALA A 320 1.09 15.87 18.99
C ALA A 320 2.30 16.03 18.06
N GLN A 321 2.33 15.30 16.94
CA GLN A 321 3.37 15.45 15.93
C GLN A 321 3.28 16.80 15.22
N VAL A 322 2.05 17.25 14.89
CA VAL A 322 1.85 18.58 14.30
C VAL A 322 2.36 19.66 15.24
N MET A 323 1.94 19.64 16.51
CA MET A 323 2.40 20.61 17.49
C MET A 323 3.91 20.56 17.69
N ASP A 324 4.50 19.37 17.67
CA ASP A 324 5.94 19.22 17.83
C ASP A 324 6.73 19.84 16.66
N ARG A 325 6.26 19.64 15.44
CA ARG A 325 6.88 20.23 14.25
C ARG A 325 6.74 21.75 14.20
N VAL A 326 5.57 22.26 14.57
CA VAL A 326 5.39 23.74 14.71
C VAL A 326 6.30 24.30 15.80
N ARG A 327 6.41 23.60 16.96
CA ARG A 327 7.34 24.00 18.01
C ARG A 327 8.79 24.02 17.53
N THR A 328 9.20 23.00 16.79
CA THR A 328 10.56 22.92 16.21
C THR A 328 10.80 24.08 15.26
N PHE A 329 9.88 24.36 14.34
CA PHE A 329 9.95 25.49 13.41
C PHE A 329 10.24 26.84 14.11
N TYR A 330 9.50 27.18 15.17
CA TYR A 330 9.75 28.40 15.93
C TYR A 330 11.09 28.40 16.66
N ASN A 331 11.54 27.25 17.16
CA ASN A 331 12.84 27.14 17.81
C ASN A 331 14.00 27.25 16.83
N ASP A 332 13.85 26.64 15.64
CA ASP A 332 14.87 26.70 14.58
C ASP A 332 15.05 28.13 14.09
N ILE A 333 13.95 28.85 13.80
CA ILE A 333 14.00 30.26 13.43
C ILE A 333 14.71 31.10 14.50
N ALA A 334 14.38 30.88 15.79
CA ALA A 334 15.01 31.60 16.87
C ALA A 334 16.51 31.26 17.03
N ALA A 335 16.91 30.02 16.72
CA ALA A 335 18.31 29.62 16.71
C ALA A 335 19.05 30.19 15.49
N TRP A 336 18.50 30.03 14.31
CA TRP A 336 19.12 30.51 13.06
C TRP A 336 19.25 32.05 13.00
N ALA A 337 18.33 32.77 13.69
CA ALA A 337 18.45 34.23 13.81
C ALA A 337 19.70 34.70 14.57
N LEU A 338 20.40 33.80 15.30
CA LEU A 338 21.68 34.08 15.92
C LEU A 338 22.82 33.97 14.92
N ASP A 339 22.70 33.08 13.95
CA ASP A 339 23.73 32.81 12.94
C ASP A 339 23.52 33.72 11.71
N ASP A 340 22.30 33.94 11.27
CA ASP A 340 21.91 34.83 10.17
C ASP A 340 20.75 35.74 10.59
N PRO A 341 21.07 36.87 11.30
CA PRO A 341 20.04 37.82 11.74
C PRO A 341 19.30 38.51 10.59
N GLY A 342 19.99 38.71 9.44
CA GLY A 342 19.38 39.36 8.28
C GLY A 342 18.17 38.66 7.75
N THR A 343 18.25 37.36 7.63
CA THR A 343 17.18 36.52 7.10
C THR A 343 16.12 36.18 8.18
N TRP A 344 16.53 35.82 9.39
CA TRP A 344 15.65 35.15 10.34
C TRP A 344 15.17 36.04 11.51
N ALA A 345 15.88 37.11 11.89
CA ALA A 345 15.47 37.92 13.04
C ALA A 345 14.09 38.59 12.89
N PRO A 346 13.64 39.01 11.70
CA PRO A 346 12.28 39.55 11.52
C PRO A 346 11.17 38.55 11.86
N TRP A 347 11.49 37.25 11.82
CA TRP A 347 10.52 36.15 12.00
C TRP A 347 10.56 35.52 13.37
N VAL A 348 11.43 35.99 14.26
CA VAL A 348 11.49 35.51 15.64
C VAL A 348 10.22 35.89 16.37
N ALA A 349 9.49 34.90 16.82
CA ALA A 349 8.24 35.10 17.54
C ALA A 349 8.13 34.13 18.74
N PRO A 350 7.32 34.47 19.76
CA PRO A 350 7.05 33.56 20.87
C PRO A 350 6.49 32.23 20.39
N ASN A 351 7.05 31.15 20.90
CA ASN A 351 6.60 29.81 20.49
C ASN A 351 5.15 29.54 20.95
N PRO A 352 4.21 29.29 20.04
CA PRO A 352 2.77 29.11 20.38
C PRO A 352 2.49 27.83 21.16
N ILE A 353 3.51 26.97 21.37
CA ILE A 353 3.36 25.67 22.02
C ILE A 353 4.25 25.59 23.25
N PRO A 354 3.67 25.61 24.47
CA PRO A 354 4.41 25.52 25.72
C PRO A 354 5.18 24.21 25.84
N ARG A 355 6.42 24.26 26.32
CA ARG A 355 7.27 23.08 26.55
C ARG A 355 6.61 22.03 27.46
N SER A 356 5.89 22.48 28.48
CA SER A 356 5.18 21.63 29.42
C SER A 356 4.12 20.74 28.77
N LEU A 357 3.41 21.26 27.76
CA LEU A 357 2.38 20.53 27.02
C LEU A 357 2.99 19.32 26.28
N MET A 358 4.17 19.49 25.69
CA MET A 358 4.80 18.46 24.86
C MET A 358 5.47 17.36 25.67
N LYS A 359 6.06 17.68 26.85
CA LYS A 359 6.78 16.70 27.66
C LYS A 359 5.91 15.53 28.11
N GLY A 360 4.72 15.83 28.62
CA GLY A 360 3.76 14.80 29.05
C GLY A 360 3.14 14.03 27.88
N ALA A 361 2.77 14.73 26.80
CA ALA A 361 2.15 14.13 25.62
C ALA A 361 3.08 13.14 24.90
N ARG A 362 4.35 13.49 24.69
CA ARG A 362 5.34 12.60 24.07
C ARG A 362 5.53 11.30 24.87
N MET A 363 5.76 11.41 26.20
CA MET A 363 6.00 10.24 27.04
C MET A 363 4.78 9.31 27.08
N LYS A 364 3.57 9.86 27.21
CA LYS A 364 2.32 9.09 27.20
C LYS A 364 2.10 8.39 25.86
N ASN A 365 2.33 9.09 24.76
CA ASN A 365 2.18 8.52 23.41
C ASN A 365 3.18 7.39 23.15
N THR A 366 4.47 7.59 23.50
CA THR A 366 5.49 6.56 23.36
C THR A 366 5.18 5.29 24.16
N ARG A 367 4.77 5.45 25.43
CA ARG A 367 4.38 4.30 26.28
C ARG A 367 3.17 3.57 25.71
N ARG A 368 2.17 4.31 25.23
CA ARG A 368 0.97 3.74 24.61
C ARG A 368 1.34 2.95 23.35
N GLN A 369 2.15 3.55 22.47
CA GLN A 369 2.60 2.88 21.24
C GLN A 369 3.40 1.60 21.56
N GLN A 370 4.31 1.64 22.52
CA GLN A 370 5.07 0.45 22.94
C GLN A 370 4.15 -0.63 23.50
N SER A 371 3.16 -0.26 24.32
CA SER A 371 2.18 -1.20 24.84
C SER A 371 1.34 -1.83 23.74
N ASP A 372 0.83 -1.02 22.81
CA ASP A 372 0.05 -1.48 21.66
C ASP A 372 0.89 -2.41 20.76
N PHE A 373 2.19 -2.11 20.58
CA PHE A 373 3.10 -2.94 19.82
C PHE A 373 3.31 -4.30 20.48
N LYS A 374 3.58 -4.33 21.77
CA LYS A 374 3.76 -5.59 22.51
C LYS A 374 2.48 -6.42 22.50
N ARG A 375 1.32 -5.80 22.74
CA ARG A 375 0.02 -6.47 22.66
C ARG A 375 -0.17 -7.09 21.28
N ARG A 376 0.02 -6.32 20.22
CA ARG A 376 -0.14 -6.77 18.83
C ARG A 376 0.79 -7.95 18.50
N THR A 377 2.06 -7.91 18.92
CA THR A 377 3.01 -9.01 18.73
C THR A 377 2.52 -10.28 19.42
N ARG A 378 2.08 -10.18 20.69
CA ARG A 378 1.53 -11.33 21.43
C ARG A 378 0.28 -11.91 20.80
N THR A 379 -0.62 -11.05 20.29
CA THR A 379 -1.83 -11.49 19.60
C THR A 379 -1.50 -12.21 18.28
N LEU A 380 -0.48 -11.77 17.54
CA LEU A 380 -0.17 -12.32 16.21
C LEU A 380 0.73 -13.56 16.29
N ALA A 381 1.64 -13.64 17.27
CA ALA A 381 2.63 -14.72 17.35
C ALA A 381 2.03 -16.15 17.27
N PRO A 382 0.94 -16.48 17.98
CA PRO A 382 0.33 -17.83 17.92
C PRO A 382 -0.20 -18.20 16.55
N TRP A 383 -0.54 -17.22 15.71
CA TRP A 383 -1.13 -17.41 14.39
C TRP A 383 -0.11 -17.57 13.25
N VAL A 384 1.17 -17.27 13.52
CA VAL A 384 2.22 -17.33 12.48
C VAL A 384 2.37 -18.72 11.88
N PRO A 385 2.42 -19.82 12.66
CA PRO A 385 2.52 -21.17 12.09
C PRO A 385 1.34 -21.50 11.16
N GLN A 386 0.11 -21.15 11.55
CA GLN A 386 -1.07 -21.36 10.72
C GLN A 386 -1.05 -20.53 9.45
N LEU A 387 -0.61 -19.26 9.52
CA LEU A 387 -0.46 -18.41 8.34
C LEU A 387 0.57 -18.99 7.37
N VAL A 388 1.75 -19.40 7.88
CA VAL A 388 2.80 -20.00 7.06
C VAL A 388 2.31 -21.30 6.40
N ALA A 389 1.68 -22.19 7.15
CA ALA A 389 1.14 -23.44 6.63
C ALA A 389 0.10 -23.19 5.52
N SER A 390 -0.85 -22.24 5.75
CA SER A 390 -1.87 -21.90 4.76
C SER A 390 -1.27 -21.32 3.47
N VAL A 391 -0.30 -20.41 3.59
CA VAL A 391 0.34 -19.77 2.43
C VAL A 391 1.21 -20.77 1.65
N THR A 392 1.90 -21.68 2.34
CA THR A 392 2.70 -22.74 1.71
C THR A 392 1.81 -23.73 0.97
N ALA A 393 0.72 -24.17 1.62
CA ALA A 393 -0.26 -25.06 0.99
C ALA A 393 -0.88 -24.42 -0.27
N ASP A 394 -1.21 -23.13 -0.21
CA ASP A 394 -1.73 -22.39 -1.37
C ASP A 394 -0.73 -22.33 -2.54
N LYS A 395 0.53 -22.01 -2.25
CA LYS A 395 1.59 -22.00 -3.27
C LYS A 395 1.73 -23.38 -3.92
N GLU A 396 1.79 -24.45 -3.13
CA GLU A 396 1.97 -25.81 -3.60
C GLU A 396 0.74 -26.30 -4.39
N HIS A 397 -0.45 -26.12 -3.85
CA HIS A 397 -1.69 -26.51 -4.51
C HIS A 397 -1.87 -25.81 -5.85
N LEU A 398 -1.72 -24.48 -5.91
CA LEU A 398 -1.88 -23.73 -7.14
C LEU A 398 -0.75 -23.99 -8.15
N GLY A 399 0.47 -24.25 -7.67
CA GLY A 399 1.59 -24.68 -8.52
C GLY A 399 1.34 -26.03 -9.19
N GLN A 400 0.89 -27.03 -8.42
CA GLN A 400 0.55 -28.36 -8.93
C GLN A 400 -0.65 -28.31 -9.88
N LEU A 401 -1.69 -27.54 -9.54
CA LEU A 401 -2.87 -27.38 -10.38
C LEU A 401 -2.52 -26.68 -11.71
N LEU A 402 -1.68 -25.64 -11.68
CA LEU A 402 -1.19 -24.97 -12.90
C LEU A 402 -0.36 -25.92 -13.77
N ALA A 403 0.51 -26.73 -13.16
CA ALA A 403 1.30 -27.74 -13.88
C ALA A 403 0.40 -28.78 -14.53
N ALA A 404 -0.58 -29.31 -13.81
CA ALA A 404 -1.56 -30.28 -14.33
C ALA A 404 -2.40 -29.68 -15.47
N ALA A 405 -2.88 -28.44 -15.31
CA ALA A 405 -3.62 -27.76 -16.37
C ALA A 405 -2.74 -27.47 -17.60
N SER A 406 -1.45 -27.20 -17.40
CA SER A 406 -0.52 -26.89 -18.48
C SER A 406 -0.09 -28.12 -19.28
N SER A 407 -0.18 -29.32 -18.69
CA SER A 407 0.17 -30.58 -19.34
C SER A 407 -0.87 -31.09 -20.38
N VAL A 408 -2.09 -30.54 -20.33
CA VAL A 408 -3.16 -30.91 -21.27
C VAL A 408 -3.37 -29.81 -22.32
N ALA A 409 -3.94 -30.14 -23.46
CA ALA A 409 -4.25 -29.17 -24.50
C ALA A 409 -5.34 -28.17 -24.07
N PRO A 410 -5.34 -26.92 -24.55
CA PRO A 410 -6.48 -26.01 -24.37
C PRO A 410 -7.79 -26.63 -24.90
N GLY A 411 -8.86 -26.52 -24.15
CA GLY A 411 -10.16 -27.14 -24.47
C GLY A 411 -10.33 -28.56 -23.95
N SER A 412 -9.35 -29.11 -23.22
CA SER A 412 -9.40 -30.48 -22.70
C SER A 412 -9.76 -30.52 -21.22
N ASP A 413 -10.36 -31.62 -20.82
CA ASP A 413 -10.61 -31.97 -19.44
C ASP A 413 -9.39 -32.63 -18.80
N PHE A 414 -9.21 -32.44 -17.51
CA PHE A 414 -8.19 -33.12 -16.72
C PHE A 414 -8.68 -33.38 -15.29
N THR A 415 -8.05 -34.31 -14.63
CA THR A 415 -8.36 -34.63 -13.23
C THR A 415 -7.26 -34.10 -12.34
N PHE A 416 -7.62 -33.37 -11.29
CA PHE A 416 -6.71 -32.94 -10.26
C PHE A 416 -7.26 -33.23 -8.88
N GLN A 417 -6.51 -33.96 -8.05
CA GLN A 417 -6.92 -34.46 -6.73
C GLN A 417 -8.29 -35.15 -6.72
N GLY A 418 -8.55 -35.97 -7.75
CA GLY A 418 -9.79 -36.72 -7.90
C GLY A 418 -11.01 -35.91 -8.36
N GLN A 419 -10.85 -34.62 -8.61
CA GLN A 419 -11.91 -33.74 -9.10
C GLN A 419 -11.73 -33.44 -10.60
N PRO A 420 -12.84 -33.32 -11.38
CA PRO A 420 -12.77 -32.95 -12.79
C PRO A 420 -12.56 -31.44 -12.95
N TRP A 421 -11.66 -31.08 -13.83
CA TRP A 421 -11.37 -29.71 -14.21
C TRP A 421 -11.36 -29.60 -15.73
N HIS A 422 -11.68 -28.41 -16.26
CA HIS A 422 -11.63 -28.14 -17.69
C HIS A 422 -10.66 -27.01 -17.99
N ARG A 423 -9.62 -27.27 -18.81
CA ARG A 423 -8.77 -26.21 -19.35
C ARG A 423 -9.50 -25.52 -20.48
N ARG A 424 -9.84 -24.24 -20.30
CA ARG A 424 -10.55 -23.49 -21.34
C ARG A 424 -9.72 -23.32 -22.60
N ASP A 425 -10.40 -23.49 -23.74
CA ASP A 425 -9.84 -23.05 -25.01
C ASP A 425 -9.86 -21.51 -25.08
N HIS A 426 -8.76 -20.93 -25.52
CA HIS A 426 -8.62 -19.48 -25.65
C HIS A 426 -9.39 -18.88 -26.84
N GLN A 427 -10.05 -19.73 -27.62
CA GLN A 427 -10.45 -19.32 -28.96
C GLN A 427 -11.76 -18.57 -29.06
N ARG A 428 -12.74 -18.73 -28.18
CA ARG A 428 -14.01 -17.97 -28.33
C ARG A 428 -14.81 -17.89 -27.03
N ASN A 429 -15.36 -16.70 -26.74
CA ASN A 429 -16.59 -16.59 -25.94
C ASN A 429 -17.80 -16.85 -26.86
N GLU A 430 -19.02 -16.95 -26.28
CA GLU A 430 -20.28 -17.14 -27.01
C GLU A 430 -20.54 -16.10 -28.12
N HIS A 431 -19.80 -14.98 -28.13
CA HIS A 431 -19.87 -13.91 -29.12
C HIS A 431 -18.70 -13.90 -30.12
N GLY A 432 -17.90 -14.95 -30.20
CA GLY A 432 -16.83 -15.11 -31.18
C GLY A 432 -15.57 -14.26 -30.93
N ASP A 433 -15.44 -13.63 -29.77
CA ASP A 433 -14.37 -12.69 -29.45
C ASP A 433 -13.21 -13.41 -28.73
N LYS A 434 -12.00 -13.34 -29.28
CA LYS A 434 -10.76 -13.90 -28.67
C LYS A 434 -10.37 -13.06 -27.45
N ARG A 435 -11.02 -13.27 -26.31
CA ARG A 435 -10.90 -12.38 -25.14
C ARG A 435 -9.70 -12.62 -24.23
N TYR A 436 -8.91 -13.66 -24.44
CA TYR A 436 -7.87 -14.05 -23.48
C TYR A 436 -6.50 -14.22 -24.17
N ALA A 437 -5.48 -13.67 -23.52
CA ALA A 437 -4.11 -13.76 -23.97
C ALA A 437 -3.60 -15.21 -23.96
N LEU A 438 -2.82 -15.58 -24.96
CA LEU A 438 -2.22 -16.90 -25.15
C LEU A 438 -1.37 -17.41 -23.96
N MET A 439 -1.03 -16.52 -23.00
CA MET A 439 -0.14 -16.83 -21.87
C MET A 439 -0.87 -17.07 -20.54
N THR A 440 -2.21 -17.12 -20.51
CA THR A 440 -2.92 -17.41 -19.26
C THR A 440 -3.61 -18.75 -19.33
N THR A 441 -3.36 -19.56 -18.32
CA THR A 441 -4.09 -20.83 -18.15
C THR A 441 -5.39 -20.54 -17.39
N LEU A 442 -6.50 -20.56 -18.16
CA LEU A 442 -7.84 -20.48 -17.59
C LEU A 442 -8.41 -21.88 -17.42
N VAL A 443 -9.05 -22.10 -16.31
CA VAL A 443 -9.75 -23.36 -16.05
C VAL A 443 -11.16 -23.10 -15.57
N VAL A 444 -12.03 -24.08 -15.77
CA VAL A 444 -13.31 -24.18 -15.09
C VAL A 444 -13.13 -25.15 -13.92
N ASP A 445 -13.45 -24.70 -12.73
CA ASP A 445 -13.39 -25.53 -11.52
C ASP A 445 -14.57 -26.54 -11.47
N PRO A 446 -14.55 -27.52 -10.56
CA PRO A 446 -15.63 -28.48 -10.43
C PRO A 446 -17.01 -27.86 -10.10
N ALA A 447 -17.05 -26.63 -9.60
CA ALA A 447 -18.27 -25.88 -9.32
C ALA A 447 -18.75 -25.03 -10.51
N GLY A 448 -18.05 -25.05 -11.65
CA GLY A 448 -18.36 -24.27 -12.85
C GLY A 448 -17.78 -22.85 -12.86
N GLY A 449 -17.00 -22.47 -11.86
CA GLY A 449 -16.33 -21.16 -11.76
C GLY A 449 -15.12 -21.06 -12.71
N VAL A 450 -14.94 -19.91 -13.33
CA VAL A 450 -13.78 -19.67 -14.21
C VAL A 450 -12.65 -19.02 -13.43
N LEU A 451 -11.50 -19.69 -13.36
CA LEU A 451 -10.31 -19.26 -12.64
C LEU A 451 -9.13 -18.97 -13.58
N ASP A 452 -8.42 -17.87 -13.33
CA ASP A 452 -7.14 -17.58 -13.98
C ASP A 452 -6.01 -18.14 -13.11
N LEU A 453 -5.60 -19.37 -13.40
CA LEU A 453 -4.59 -20.08 -12.61
C LEU A 453 -3.23 -19.39 -12.66
N THR A 454 -2.85 -18.84 -13.80
CA THR A 454 -1.57 -18.12 -13.92
C THR A 454 -1.50 -16.95 -12.95
N HIS A 455 -2.59 -16.21 -12.82
CA HIS A 455 -2.65 -15.09 -11.87
C HIS A 455 -2.72 -15.55 -10.42
N LEU A 456 -3.48 -16.60 -10.13
CA LEU A 456 -3.64 -17.13 -8.78
C LEU A 456 -2.33 -17.73 -8.26
N GLU A 457 -1.65 -18.55 -9.07
CA GLU A 457 -0.35 -19.12 -8.73
C GLU A 457 0.70 -18.03 -8.52
N HIS A 458 0.81 -17.09 -9.44
CA HIS A 458 1.73 -15.96 -9.32
C HIS A 458 1.53 -15.19 -8.00
N LYS A 459 0.29 -14.90 -7.64
CA LYS A 459 -0.03 -14.23 -6.38
C LYS A 459 0.32 -15.09 -5.17
N ALA A 460 0.00 -16.38 -5.18
CA ALA A 460 0.31 -17.29 -4.09
C ALA A 460 1.82 -17.43 -3.89
N TYR A 461 2.57 -17.59 -4.97
CA TYR A 461 4.02 -17.67 -4.94
C TYR A 461 4.67 -16.44 -4.31
N TRP A 462 4.30 -15.23 -4.77
CA TRP A 462 4.89 -14.00 -4.25
C TRP A 462 4.41 -13.65 -2.85
N THR A 463 3.22 -14.13 -2.46
CA THR A 463 2.75 -14.02 -1.07
C THR A 463 3.63 -14.87 -0.16
N TRP A 464 3.89 -16.12 -0.56
CA TRP A 464 4.79 -17.03 0.15
C TRP A 464 6.22 -16.48 0.24
N ALA A 465 6.80 -16.08 -0.87
CA ALA A 465 8.16 -15.55 -0.92
C ALA A 465 8.34 -14.32 -0.02
N ALA A 466 7.39 -13.37 -0.07
CA ALA A 466 7.42 -12.19 0.78
C ALA A 466 7.26 -12.52 2.27
N LEU A 467 6.33 -13.43 2.62
CA LEU A 467 6.13 -13.88 3.99
C LEU A 467 7.40 -14.53 4.55
N GLU A 468 8.00 -15.47 3.79
CA GLU A 468 9.19 -16.20 4.19
C GLU A 468 10.39 -15.26 4.37
N VAL A 469 10.64 -14.36 3.42
CA VAL A 469 11.75 -13.41 3.56
C VAL A 469 11.52 -12.49 4.76
N LEU A 470 10.33 -11.92 4.93
CA LEU A 470 10.05 -11.03 6.06
C LEU A 470 10.21 -11.72 7.43
N ARG A 471 9.73 -12.97 7.58
CA ARG A 471 9.82 -13.67 8.86
C ARG A 471 11.24 -14.16 9.19
N HIS A 472 12.03 -14.54 8.18
CA HIS A 472 13.41 -15.01 8.37
C HIS A 472 14.45 -13.91 8.51
N THR A 473 14.13 -12.68 8.10
CA THR A 473 15.10 -11.57 8.10
C THR A 473 14.73 -10.40 8.98
N GLY A 474 13.44 -10.24 9.27
CA GLY A 474 12.92 -9.03 9.91
C GLY A 474 13.17 -7.75 9.13
N LEU A 475 13.39 -7.82 7.83
CA LEU A 475 13.61 -6.65 6.97
C LEU A 475 12.43 -5.66 7.00
N ARG A 476 12.75 -4.38 6.83
CA ARG A 476 11.71 -3.40 6.47
C ARG A 476 11.19 -3.71 5.07
N ILE A 477 9.95 -3.39 4.79
CA ILE A 477 9.35 -3.68 3.48
C ILE A 477 10.15 -3.07 2.33
N GLU A 478 10.62 -1.84 2.49
CA GLU A 478 11.43 -1.17 1.47
C GLU A 478 12.77 -1.90 1.27
N GLU A 479 13.44 -2.29 2.36
CA GLU A 479 14.69 -3.07 2.31
C GLU A 479 14.51 -4.40 1.58
N MET A 480 13.39 -5.11 1.82
CA MET A 480 13.07 -6.34 1.09
C MET A 480 12.86 -6.10 -0.40
N LEU A 481 12.17 -5.02 -0.75
CA LEU A 481 11.90 -4.67 -2.16
C LEU A 481 13.14 -4.14 -2.90
N GLU A 482 14.18 -3.74 -2.17
CA GLU A 482 15.48 -3.32 -2.69
C GLU A 482 16.46 -4.49 -2.87
N LEU A 483 16.14 -5.68 -2.37
CA LEU A 483 16.99 -6.85 -2.56
C LEU A 483 17.17 -7.16 -4.04
N THR A 484 18.42 -7.31 -4.43
CA THR A 484 18.84 -7.69 -5.78
C THR A 484 19.60 -9.01 -5.76
N HIS A 485 19.84 -9.59 -6.90
CA HIS A 485 20.79 -10.71 -7.01
C HIS A 485 22.20 -10.35 -6.50
N LEU A 486 22.56 -9.06 -6.61
CA LEU A 486 23.83 -8.53 -6.13
C LEU A 486 23.90 -8.40 -4.60
N SER A 487 22.77 -8.55 -3.90
CA SER A 487 22.70 -8.55 -2.43
C SER A 487 23.22 -9.85 -1.81
N LEU A 488 23.46 -10.87 -2.60
CA LEU A 488 23.95 -12.17 -2.12
C LEU A 488 25.46 -12.18 -2.09
N ARG A 489 26.04 -12.54 -0.94
CA ARG A 489 27.49 -12.62 -0.73
C ARG A 489 27.87 -13.97 -0.15
N PRO A 490 28.82 -14.69 -0.71
CA PRO A 490 29.38 -15.87 -0.08
C PRO A 490 30.49 -15.48 0.92
N LEU A 491 30.41 -15.98 2.15
CA LEU A 491 31.49 -15.93 3.12
C LEU A 491 32.12 -17.32 3.23
N ARG A 492 33.41 -17.45 2.94
CA ARG A 492 34.14 -18.68 3.18
C ARG A 492 34.79 -18.62 4.57
N LYS A 493 34.35 -19.50 5.48
CA LYS A 493 34.98 -19.64 6.80
C LYS A 493 36.40 -20.27 6.68
N GLN A 494 37.18 -20.16 7.73
CA GLN A 494 38.53 -20.78 7.78
C GLN A 494 38.54 -22.30 7.58
N ASN A 495 37.45 -22.97 7.95
CA ASN A 495 37.24 -24.40 7.73
C ASN A 495 36.80 -24.76 6.31
N GLY A 496 36.73 -23.81 5.40
CA GLY A 496 36.30 -23.98 4.00
C GLY A 496 34.80 -23.98 3.79
N GLU A 497 33.98 -23.92 4.83
CA GLU A 497 32.51 -23.85 4.75
C GLU A 497 32.05 -22.53 4.14
N LEU A 498 31.10 -22.61 3.18
CA LEU A 498 30.45 -21.44 2.60
C LEU A 498 29.21 -21.07 3.37
N VAL A 499 29.18 -19.87 3.93
CA VAL A 499 28.01 -19.27 4.58
C VAL A 499 27.42 -18.23 3.64
N PRO A 500 26.18 -18.42 3.18
CA PRO A 500 25.50 -17.42 2.37
C PRO A 500 25.11 -16.23 3.26
N LEU A 501 25.45 -15.05 2.82
CA LEU A 501 25.14 -13.77 3.47
C LEU A 501 24.22 -12.93 2.60
N LEU A 502 23.32 -12.20 3.22
CA LEU A 502 22.43 -11.22 2.61
C LEU A 502 22.88 -9.81 3.00
N GLN A 503 23.41 -9.06 2.06
CA GLN A 503 23.77 -7.67 2.19
C GLN A 503 22.53 -6.81 1.99
N VAL A 504 22.18 -6.01 3.00
CA VAL A 504 21.03 -5.10 2.98
C VAL A 504 21.55 -3.69 2.81
N ALA A 505 21.15 -3.05 1.73
CA ALA A 505 21.53 -1.68 1.42
C ALA A 505 21.08 -0.69 2.53
N PRO A 506 21.80 0.43 2.71
CA PRO A 506 21.39 1.47 3.63
C PRO A 506 19.98 1.96 3.32
N SER A 507 19.15 2.08 4.36
CA SER A 507 17.82 2.66 4.29
C SER A 507 17.74 3.87 5.24
N LYS A 508 16.63 4.12 5.88
CA LYS A 508 16.44 5.23 6.83
C LYS A 508 17.52 5.44 7.89
N THR A 509 18.39 4.47 8.11
CA THR A 509 19.49 4.53 9.10
C THR A 509 20.85 4.76 8.50
N ASP A 510 20.95 4.89 7.17
CA ASP A 510 22.18 5.10 6.39
C ASP A 510 23.32 4.13 6.71
N GLU A 511 22.98 2.95 7.24
CA GLU A 511 23.94 1.89 7.59
C GLU A 511 23.61 0.62 6.81
N GLU A 512 24.61 0.15 6.10
CA GLU A 512 24.59 -1.18 5.48
C GLU A 512 24.70 -2.25 6.56
N ARG A 513 24.04 -3.39 6.36
CA ARG A 513 24.16 -4.53 7.24
C ARG A 513 24.19 -5.85 6.50
N ILE A 514 24.83 -6.81 7.10
CA ILE A 514 24.95 -8.17 6.56
C ILE A 514 24.21 -9.13 7.48
N LEU A 515 23.33 -9.94 6.89
CA LEU A 515 22.55 -10.95 7.59
C LEU A 515 23.03 -12.34 7.17
N PRO A 516 23.40 -13.23 8.10
CA PRO A 516 23.61 -14.64 7.80
C PRO A 516 22.29 -15.28 7.34
N MET A 517 22.33 -16.04 6.26
CA MET A 517 21.15 -16.70 5.74
C MET A 517 21.02 -18.10 6.35
N SER A 518 19.84 -18.40 6.92
CA SER A 518 19.50 -19.77 7.32
C SER A 518 19.29 -20.64 6.06
N PRO A 519 19.41 -21.98 6.16
CA PRO A 519 19.11 -22.87 5.05
C PRO A 519 17.73 -22.67 4.44
N ALA A 520 16.72 -22.38 5.28
CA ALA A 520 15.37 -22.10 4.83
C ALA A 520 15.30 -20.81 4.00
N LEU A 521 15.93 -19.72 4.46
CA LEU A 521 15.99 -18.46 3.72
C LEU A 521 16.78 -18.64 2.40
N THR A 522 17.88 -19.38 2.43
CA THR A 522 18.69 -19.66 1.23
C THR A 522 17.85 -20.38 0.17
N LYS A 523 17.03 -21.37 0.59
CA LYS A 523 16.10 -22.05 -0.30
C LYS A 523 15.10 -21.08 -0.93
N VAL A 524 14.47 -20.22 -0.14
CA VAL A 524 13.50 -19.23 -0.64
C VAL A 524 14.12 -18.31 -1.69
N ILE A 525 15.30 -17.78 -1.40
CA ILE A 525 16.00 -16.89 -2.34
C ILE A 525 16.40 -17.64 -3.62
N SER A 526 16.87 -18.90 -3.51
CA SER A 526 17.16 -19.75 -4.65
C SER A 526 15.92 -20.02 -5.50
N ASP A 527 14.78 -20.29 -4.88
CA ASP A 527 13.51 -20.50 -5.59
C ASP A 527 13.09 -19.24 -6.36
N ILE A 528 13.28 -18.03 -5.77
CA ILE A 528 13.01 -16.75 -6.46
C ILE A 528 13.91 -16.59 -7.69
N ILE A 529 15.22 -16.83 -7.55
CA ILE A 529 16.19 -16.73 -8.64
C ILE A 529 15.85 -17.72 -9.76
N THR A 530 15.61 -18.99 -9.41
CA THR A 530 15.23 -20.05 -10.36
C THR A 530 13.95 -19.69 -11.12
N ARG A 531 12.96 -19.13 -10.43
CA ARG A 531 11.73 -18.65 -11.08
C ARG A 531 12.00 -17.58 -12.14
N HIS A 532 12.84 -16.60 -11.83
CA HIS A 532 13.20 -15.56 -12.82
C HIS A 532 13.98 -16.14 -13.99
N GLN A 533 14.95 -17.00 -13.74
CA GLN A 533 15.75 -17.66 -14.77
C GLN A 533 14.89 -18.56 -15.66
N GLY A 534 13.96 -19.32 -15.07
CA GLY A 534 13.04 -20.17 -15.84
C GLY A 534 12.10 -19.39 -16.76
N CYS A 535 11.71 -18.17 -16.36
CA CYS A 535 10.84 -17.31 -17.16
C CYS A 535 11.59 -16.47 -18.20
N HIS A 536 12.85 -16.08 -17.92
CA HIS A 536 13.55 -15.03 -18.67
C HIS A 536 15.00 -15.40 -19.03
N GLY A 537 15.48 -16.58 -18.69
CA GLY A 537 16.89 -17.00 -18.83
C GLY A 537 17.84 -16.30 -17.85
N THR A 538 17.54 -15.06 -17.47
CA THR A 538 18.28 -14.24 -16.50
C THR A 538 17.31 -13.49 -15.61
N ILE A 539 17.82 -12.82 -14.57
CA ILE A 539 17.01 -11.89 -13.78
C ILE A 539 16.95 -10.56 -14.54
N PRO A 540 15.77 -10.11 -14.99
CA PRO A 540 15.65 -8.87 -15.75
C PRO A 540 16.09 -7.65 -14.94
N LEU A 541 16.75 -6.70 -15.62
CA LEU A 541 17.13 -5.43 -15.04
C LEU A 541 15.96 -4.46 -15.08
N LEU A 542 15.53 -3.98 -13.94
CA LEU A 542 14.43 -3.02 -13.81
C LEU A 542 14.87 -1.80 -13.00
N ARG A 543 14.21 -0.68 -13.25
CA ARG A 543 14.33 0.53 -12.42
C ARG A 543 13.22 0.53 -11.36
N ARG A 544 13.58 0.71 -10.10
CA ARG A 544 12.63 0.83 -8.99
C ARG A 544 12.40 2.28 -8.66
N LEU A 545 11.14 2.66 -8.48
CA LEU A 545 10.78 3.97 -7.96
C LEU A 545 10.99 4.00 -6.44
N ASP A 546 11.92 4.80 -5.97
CA ASP A 546 11.98 5.21 -4.58
C ASP A 546 10.88 6.24 -4.32
N ARG A 547 9.86 5.83 -3.56
CA ARG A 547 8.73 6.70 -3.25
C ARG A 547 9.05 7.76 -2.20
N ALA A 548 10.10 7.55 -1.40
CA ALA A 548 10.53 8.52 -0.42
C ALA A 548 11.25 9.68 -1.10
N GLU A 549 12.13 9.34 -2.05
CA GLU A 549 12.88 10.34 -2.83
C GLU A 549 12.21 10.73 -4.15
N ARG A 550 11.18 10.00 -4.59
CA ARG A 550 10.56 10.19 -5.92
C ARG A 550 11.56 10.15 -7.06
N GLU A 551 12.47 9.20 -7.00
CA GLU A 551 13.48 8.97 -8.02
C GLU A 551 13.50 7.51 -8.44
N PHE A 552 13.92 7.27 -9.68
CA PHE A 552 14.13 5.90 -10.15
C PHE A 552 15.57 5.47 -9.92
N SER A 553 15.76 4.26 -9.41
CA SER A 553 17.07 3.64 -9.29
C SER A 553 17.72 3.42 -10.67
N ALA A 554 19.02 3.14 -10.70
CA ALA A 554 19.63 2.48 -11.85
C ALA A 554 18.92 1.16 -12.16
N PRO A 555 19.00 0.64 -13.39
CA PRO A 555 18.52 -0.70 -13.74
C PRO A 555 19.28 -1.77 -12.95
N LEU A 556 18.56 -2.53 -12.10
CA LEU A 556 19.14 -3.55 -11.22
C LEU A 556 18.34 -4.85 -11.28
N PRO A 557 18.97 -6.02 -10.99
CA PRO A 557 18.32 -7.33 -10.98
C PRO A 557 17.57 -7.55 -9.65
N PHE A 558 16.46 -6.83 -9.44
CA PHE A 558 15.67 -6.96 -8.24
C PHE A 558 15.07 -8.35 -8.08
N LEU A 559 15.05 -8.88 -6.86
CA LEU A 559 14.45 -10.18 -6.56
C LEU A 559 12.93 -10.13 -6.53
N PHE A 560 12.36 -9.06 -5.96
CA PHE A 560 10.91 -8.86 -5.86
C PHE A 560 10.37 -8.06 -7.04
N GLN A 561 10.37 -8.67 -8.22
CA GLN A 561 9.85 -8.09 -9.44
C GLN A 561 8.83 -9.01 -10.11
N HIS A 562 7.97 -8.43 -10.91
CA HIS A 562 6.99 -9.16 -11.71
C HIS A 562 6.82 -8.51 -13.08
N HIS A 563 6.39 -9.30 -14.05
CA HIS A 563 6.08 -8.83 -15.37
C HIS A 563 4.58 -8.91 -15.62
N PHE A 564 3.99 -7.83 -16.09
CA PHE A 564 2.63 -7.88 -16.57
C PHE A 564 2.55 -8.59 -17.92
N ARG A 565 1.32 -9.00 -18.30
CA ARG A 565 1.03 -9.59 -19.61
C ARG A 565 1.46 -8.72 -20.80
N SER A 566 1.53 -7.40 -20.60
CA SER A 566 2.05 -6.43 -21.55
C SER A 566 3.57 -6.48 -21.74
N GLY A 567 4.28 -7.37 -21.04
CA GLY A 567 5.73 -7.46 -21.02
C GLY A 567 6.46 -6.41 -20.20
N ALA A 568 5.73 -5.41 -19.65
CA ALA A 568 6.33 -4.44 -18.76
C ALA A 568 6.67 -5.09 -17.42
N GLY A 569 7.94 -5.02 -17.02
CA GLY A 569 8.42 -5.46 -15.72
C GLY A 569 8.30 -4.34 -14.68
N TYR A 570 7.98 -4.72 -13.44
CA TYR A 570 7.88 -3.79 -12.31
C TYR A 570 8.40 -4.44 -11.04
N VAL A 571 9.09 -3.68 -10.23
CA VAL A 571 9.37 -4.06 -8.84
C VAL A 571 8.08 -3.94 -8.03
N PHE A 572 7.79 -4.90 -7.17
CA PHE A 572 6.59 -4.86 -6.34
C PHE A 572 6.52 -3.57 -5.51
N SER A 573 5.30 -3.06 -5.31
CA SER A 573 5.08 -1.98 -4.37
C SER A 573 4.79 -2.52 -2.97
N ASP A 574 5.10 -1.73 -1.93
CA ASP A 574 4.77 -2.05 -0.54
C ASP A 574 3.26 -2.29 -0.34
N SER A 575 2.43 -1.52 -1.02
CA SER A 575 0.96 -1.66 -0.98
C SER A 575 0.48 -3.00 -1.56
N THR A 576 1.15 -3.51 -2.60
CA THR A 576 0.84 -4.83 -3.19
C THR A 576 1.15 -5.94 -2.20
N ILE A 577 2.34 -5.93 -1.59
CA ILE A 577 2.74 -6.95 -0.61
C ILE A 577 1.83 -6.89 0.63
N ARG A 578 1.52 -5.70 1.14
CA ARG A 578 0.56 -5.54 2.26
C ARG A 578 -0.83 -6.12 1.93
N LYS A 579 -1.32 -5.88 0.72
CA LYS A 579 -2.59 -6.45 0.25
C LYS A 579 -2.52 -7.98 0.19
N TYR A 580 -1.43 -8.55 -0.30
CA TYR A 580 -1.24 -9.99 -0.40
C TYR A 580 -1.22 -10.64 1.00
N LEU A 581 -0.45 -10.10 1.93
CA LEU A 581 -0.40 -10.58 3.32
C LEU A 581 -1.76 -10.48 4.03
N ALA A 582 -2.49 -9.37 3.83
CA ALA A 582 -3.82 -9.20 4.42
C ALA A 582 -4.85 -10.21 3.85
N GLN A 583 -4.78 -10.52 2.55
CA GLN A 583 -5.64 -11.51 1.92
C GLN A 583 -5.30 -12.93 2.38
N ALA A 584 -4.02 -13.25 2.52
CA ALA A 584 -3.55 -14.53 3.05
C ALA A 584 -4.03 -14.74 4.50
N ALA A 585 -3.91 -13.73 5.36
CA ALA A 585 -4.38 -13.79 6.73
C ALA A 585 -5.91 -13.96 6.82
N SER A 586 -6.66 -13.29 5.96
CA SER A 586 -8.12 -13.47 5.86
C SER A 586 -8.48 -14.88 5.43
N LYS A 587 -7.78 -15.44 4.43
CA LYS A 587 -7.99 -16.81 3.95
C LYS A 587 -7.64 -17.85 5.01
N ALA A 588 -6.56 -17.64 5.74
CA ALA A 588 -6.15 -18.49 6.85
C ALA A 588 -7.03 -18.33 8.12
N GLY A 589 -8.04 -17.45 8.08
CA GLY A 589 -8.99 -17.26 9.18
C GLY A 589 -8.42 -16.61 10.44
N LEU A 590 -7.34 -15.82 10.32
CA LEU A 590 -6.71 -15.16 11.46
C LEU A 590 -7.65 -14.13 12.10
N ARG A 591 -7.98 -14.33 13.39
CA ARG A 591 -8.85 -13.43 14.13
C ARG A 591 -8.24 -13.10 15.49
N ASP A 592 -8.54 -11.92 16.02
CA ASP A 592 -8.21 -11.56 17.40
C ASP A 592 -9.24 -12.12 18.39
N ALA A 593 -9.04 -11.84 19.66
CA ALA A 593 -9.93 -12.30 20.73
C ALA A 593 -11.36 -11.77 20.60
N ASP A 594 -11.52 -10.62 19.95
CA ASP A 594 -12.83 -9.97 19.70
C ASP A 594 -13.47 -10.46 18.38
N GLY A 595 -12.86 -11.45 17.69
CA GLY A 595 -13.33 -12.01 16.43
C GLY A 595 -13.03 -11.13 15.20
N ALA A 596 -12.35 -9.99 15.34
CA ALA A 596 -11.97 -9.14 14.22
C ALA A 596 -10.79 -9.73 13.43
N LEU A 597 -10.81 -9.52 12.09
CA LEU A 597 -9.75 -10.03 11.22
C LEU A 597 -8.40 -9.40 11.55
N LEU A 598 -7.43 -10.25 11.85
CA LEU A 598 -6.03 -9.85 11.99
C LEU A 598 -5.43 -9.56 10.61
N ARG A 599 -4.82 -8.39 10.47
CA ARG A 599 -4.12 -7.96 9.25
C ARG A 599 -2.63 -7.77 9.57
N PRO A 600 -1.80 -8.80 9.40
CA PRO A 600 -0.36 -8.69 9.64
C PRO A 600 0.26 -7.71 8.66
N THR A 601 1.18 -6.92 9.17
CA THR A 601 1.97 -5.97 8.38
C THR A 601 3.43 -6.43 8.32
N PRO A 602 4.22 -6.01 7.33
CA PRO A 602 5.65 -6.33 7.29
C PRO A 602 6.39 -5.97 8.59
N HIS A 603 5.96 -4.90 9.25
CA HIS A 603 6.57 -4.48 10.50
C HIS A 603 6.23 -5.38 11.70
N ASP A 604 5.11 -6.12 11.64
CA ASP A 604 4.80 -7.14 12.66
C ASP A 604 5.76 -8.32 12.54
N PHE A 605 6.12 -8.77 11.34
CA PHE A 605 7.12 -9.83 11.15
C PHE A 605 8.50 -9.42 11.65
N ARG A 606 8.89 -8.16 11.50
CA ARG A 606 10.12 -7.63 12.09
C ARG A 606 10.10 -7.70 13.62
N ARG A 607 8.98 -7.40 14.26
CA ARG A 607 8.84 -7.52 15.73
C ARG A 607 8.88 -8.97 16.18
N LEU A 608 8.20 -9.85 15.44
CA LEU A 608 8.22 -11.29 15.71
C LEU A 608 9.63 -11.85 15.59
N TYR A 609 10.34 -11.53 14.52
CA TYR A 609 11.73 -11.92 14.30
C TYR A 609 12.64 -11.47 15.46
N LEU A 610 12.56 -10.21 15.86
CA LEU A 610 13.36 -9.71 16.99
C LEU A 610 12.97 -10.36 18.32
N THR A 611 11.68 -10.60 18.54
CA THR A 611 11.20 -11.30 19.74
C THR A 611 11.75 -12.73 19.77
N GLU A 612 11.71 -13.43 18.64
CA GLU A 612 12.24 -14.79 18.50
C GLU A 612 13.76 -14.84 18.73
N LEU A 613 14.53 -13.92 18.14
CA LEU A 613 15.98 -13.85 18.36
C LEU A 613 16.33 -13.70 19.85
N VAL A 614 15.64 -12.80 20.55
CA VAL A 614 15.91 -12.55 21.97
C VAL A 614 15.39 -13.70 22.85
N ALA A 615 14.24 -14.27 22.54
CA ALA A 615 13.70 -15.45 23.21
C ALA A 615 14.67 -16.66 23.09
N ASN A 616 15.30 -16.80 21.91
CA ASN A 616 16.36 -17.81 21.69
C ASN A 616 17.75 -17.38 22.19
N LYS A 617 17.81 -16.47 23.15
CA LYS A 617 19.03 -16.04 23.88
C LYS A 617 20.06 -15.27 23.05
N LEU A 618 19.70 -14.74 21.87
CA LEU A 618 20.59 -13.84 21.18
C LEU A 618 20.69 -12.52 21.98
N PRO A 619 21.90 -12.02 22.30
CA PRO A 619 22.02 -10.75 23.00
C PRO A 619 21.30 -9.60 22.29
N VAL A 620 20.61 -8.74 23.05
CA VAL A 620 19.77 -7.66 22.50
C VAL A 620 20.55 -6.70 21.58
N HIS A 621 21.85 -6.45 21.89
CA HIS A 621 22.69 -5.60 21.06
C HIS A 621 23.01 -6.24 19.70
N ILE A 622 23.20 -7.55 19.63
CA ILE A 622 23.36 -8.27 18.37
C ILE A 622 22.05 -8.27 17.58
N ALA A 623 20.91 -8.54 18.26
CA ALA A 623 19.61 -8.43 17.62
C ALA A 623 19.32 -7.01 17.08
N ALA A 624 19.75 -5.97 17.82
CA ALA A 624 19.67 -4.58 17.38
C ALA A 624 20.47 -4.34 16.09
N GLN A 625 21.70 -4.85 16.03
CA GLN A 625 22.60 -4.73 14.88
C GLN A 625 22.02 -5.46 13.64
N LEU A 626 21.55 -6.71 13.80
CA LEU A 626 20.88 -7.46 12.73
C LEU A 626 19.64 -6.73 12.20
N ALA A 627 18.92 -6.04 13.06
CA ALA A 627 17.78 -5.23 12.69
C ALA A 627 18.15 -3.84 12.10
N GLY A 628 19.40 -3.40 12.23
CA GLY A 628 19.82 -2.02 11.86
C GLY A 628 19.13 -0.96 12.73
N HIS A 629 19.14 -1.17 14.06
CA HIS A 629 18.66 -0.19 15.02
C HIS A 629 19.85 0.57 15.62
N ARG A 630 19.88 1.90 15.46
CA ARG A 630 20.89 2.76 16.08
C ARG A 630 20.80 2.80 17.61
N SER A 631 19.64 2.50 18.17
CA SER A 631 19.40 2.53 19.62
C SER A 631 18.88 1.19 20.13
N LEU A 632 19.49 0.67 21.17
CA LEU A 632 19.04 -0.52 21.89
C LEU A 632 17.60 -0.38 22.40
N ASN A 633 17.20 0.83 22.80
CA ASN A 633 15.84 1.13 23.26
C ASN A 633 14.80 0.83 22.18
N THR A 634 15.15 0.98 20.91
CA THR A 634 14.26 0.63 19.80
C THR A 634 14.00 -0.88 19.78
N THR A 635 15.06 -1.69 19.91
CA THR A 635 14.91 -3.16 19.95
C THR A 635 14.15 -3.60 21.18
N GLN A 636 14.46 -3.06 22.35
CA GLN A 636 13.75 -3.36 23.59
C GLN A 636 12.25 -2.99 23.52
N GLY A 637 11.92 -1.91 22.79
CA GLY A 637 10.53 -1.50 22.55
C GLY A 637 9.75 -2.49 21.69
N TYR A 638 10.43 -3.25 20.84
CA TYR A 638 9.78 -4.24 19.95
C TYR A 638 9.71 -5.65 20.54
N VAL A 639 10.60 -6.00 21.46
CA VAL A 639 10.64 -7.34 22.06
C VAL A 639 9.48 -7.50 23.04
N ALA A 640 8.62 -8.47 22.79
CA ALA A 640 7.57 -8.89 23.72
C ALA A 640 8.12 -10.01 24.57
N ILE A 641 8.35 -9.71 25.87
CA ILE A 641 8.78 -10.70 26.85
C ILE A 641 7.52 -11.33 27.45
N TYR A 642 7.45 -12.66 27.41
CA TYR A 642 6.39 -13.41 28.08
C TYR A 642 6.78 -13.66 29.55
N PRO A 643 5.82 -13.60 30.48
CA PRO A 643 6.14 -13.88 31.90
C PRO A 643 6.79 -15.23 32.11
N GLN A 644 6.35 -16.28 31.40
CA GLN A 644 6.91 -17.61 31.50
C GLN A 644 8.40 -17.63 31.09
N ASP A 645 8.76 -16.95 30.01
CA ASP A 645 10.15 -16.84 29.53
C ASP A 645 11.06 -16.23 30.59
N VAL A 646 10.55 -15.31 31.43
CA VAL A 646 11.31 -14.69 32.51
C VAL A 646 11.66 -15.73 33.57
N PHE A 647 10.71 -16.60 33.96
CA PHE A 647 10.94 -17.67 34.89
C PHE A 647 11.91 -18.71 34.36
N ASP A 648 11.66 -19.21 33.15
CA ASP A 648 12.49 -20.25 32.51
C ASP A 648 13.94 -19.78 32.33
N HIS A 649 14.14 -18.53 31.93
CA HIS A 649 15.48 -17.94 31.78
C HIS A 649 16.16 -17.68 33.12
N TYR A 650 15.41 -17.31 34.15
CA TYR A 650 15.95 -17.10 35.48
C TYR A 650 16.38 -18.44 36.13
N GLU A 651 15.57 -19.48 36.00
CA GLU A 651 15.93 -20.84 36.41
C GLU A 651 17.20 -21.33 35.72
N GLN A 652 17.29 -21.22 34.40
CA GLN A 652 18.50 -21.60 33.65
C GLN A 652 19.72 -20.74 34.00
N PHE A 653 19.53 -19.49 34.37
CA PHE A 653 20.61 -18.65 34.92
C PHE A 653 21.07 -19.17 36.27
N LEU A 654 20.16 -19.50 37.15
CA LEU A 654 20.49 -20.07 38.46
C LEU A 654 21.21 -21.40 38.34
N ASP A 655 20.78 -22.29 37.44
CA ASP A 655 21.42 -23.58 37.19
C ASP A 655 22.83 -23.41 36.65
N ARG A 656 23.08 -22.51 35.70
CA ARG A 656 24.43 -22.18 35.23
C ARG A 656 25.30 -21.59 36.35
N ARG A 657 24.72 -20.75 37.18
CA ARG A 657 25.42 -20.16 38.31
C ARG A 657 25.77 -21.22 39.36
N ARG A 658 24.86 -22.18 39.60
CA ARG A 658 25.11 -23.35 40.47
C ARG A 658 26.26 -24.21 39.97
N ALA A 659 26.35 -24.44 38.66
CA ALA A 659 27.41 -25.24 38.05
C ALA A 659 28.81 -24.60 38.14
N THR A 660 28.91 -23.32 38.37
CA THR A 660 30.16 -22.55 38.34
C THR A 660 30.65 -22.09 39.72
N ARG A 661 29.89 -22.35 40.83
CA ARG A 661 30.22 -21.91 42.19
C ARG A 661 30.22 -23.07 43.20
N PRO A 662 30.93 -22.96 44.33
CA PRO A 662 30.95 -23.97 45.35
C PRO A 662 29.54 -24.31 45.89
N SER A 663 29.27 -25.58 46.14
CA SER A 663 27.97 -26.13 46.55
C SER A 663 27.40 -25.54 47.84
N GLU A 664 28.24 -24.98 48.70
CA GLU A 664 27.85 -24.38 49.97
C GLU A 664 27.03 -23.11 49.85
N GLU A 665 27.18 -22.34 48.74
CA GLU A 665 26.41 -21.10 48.48
C GLU A 665 25.02 -21.37 47.88
N TYR A 666 24.72 -22.60 47.42
CA TYR A 666 23.52 -22.89 46.61
C TYR A 666 22.83 -24.18 47.05
N ARG A 667 22.91 -24.53 48.37
CA ARG A 667 22.08 -25.59 48.91
C ARG A 667 20.57 -25.28 48.66
N GLN A 668 19.80 -26.31 48.39
CA GLN A 668 18.35 -26.13 48.38
C GLN A 668 17.85 -25.76 49.78
N PRO A 669 16.90 -24.82 49.91
CA PRO A 669 16.27 -24.50 51.17
C PRO A 669 15.66 -25.77 51.79
N THR A 670 15.78 -25.93 53.11
CA THR A 670 15.09 -27.03 53.77
C THR A 670 13.58 -26.79 53.76
N ALA A 671 12.79 -27.86 53.99
CA ALA A 671 11.34 -27.74 54.07
C ALA A 671 10.89 -26.77 55.17
N GLU A 672 11.63 -26.71 56.29
CA GLU A 672 11.40 -25.79 57.39
C GLU A 672 11.67 -24.32 56.99
N GLU A 673 12.74 -24.05 56.26
CA GLU A 673 13.06 -22.70 55.74
C GLU A 673 12.01 -22.23 54.74
N LEU A 674 11.54 -23.13 53.85
CA LEU A 674 10.45 -22.86 52.94
C LEU A 674 9.14 -22.60 53.67
N GLN A 675 8.84 -23.33 54.73
CA GLN A 675 7.65 -23.12 55.56
C GLN A 675 7.73 -21.79 56.31
N VAL A 676 8.85 -21.42 56.91
CA VAL A 676 9.06 -20.11 57.56
C VAL A 676 8.91 -19.00 56.52
N PHE A 677 9.37 -19.18 55.29
CA PHE A 677 9.20 -18.23 54.25
C PHE A 677 7.71 -18.08 53.82
N ALA A 678 7.01 -19.22 53.65
CA ALA A 678 5.58 -19.23 53.34
C ALA A 678 4.73 -18.61 54.47
N ASP A 679 5.02 -18.94 55.75
CA ASP A 679 4.36 -18.36 56.90
C ASP A 679 4.56 -16.85 57.03
N HIS A 680 5.71 -16.38 56.53
CA HIS A 680 6.01 -14.96 56.48
C HIS A 680 5.06 -14.20 55.53
N PHE A 681 4.70 -14.77 54.38
CA PHE A 681 3.70 -14.21 53.46
C PHE A 681 2.29 -14.39 53.99
N GLY A 682 1.95 -15.50 54.64
CA GLY A 682 0.66 -15.75 55.26
C GLY A 682 0.28 -14.74 56.34
N ARG A 683 1.26 -14.19 57.07
CA ARG A 683 1.07 -13.16 58.10
C ARG A 683 0.75 -11.77 57.56
N ARG A 684 0.80 -11.53 56.26
CA ARG A 684 0.49 -10.23 55.66
C ARG A 684 -0.88 -10.15 55.00
N ARG A 685 -1.75 -11.09 55.35
CA ARG A 685 -3.13 -11.01 54.92
C ARG A 685 -3.78 -9.78 55.54
N VAL A 686 -4.37 -8.90 54.73
CA VAL A 686 -5.11 -7.72 55.16
C VAL A 686 -6.58 -7.91 54.88
N GLU A 687 -7.47 -7.05 55.48
CA GLU A 687 -8.93 -7.20 55.42
C GLU A 687 -9.47 -7.42 53.99
N LEU A 688 -8.84 -6.84 52.97
CA LEU A 688 -9.34 -6.83 51.59
C LEU A 688 -8.56 -7.77 50.66
N GLY A 689 -7.56 -8.50 51.18
CA GLY A 689 -6.71 -9.37 50.34
C GLY A 689 -5.30 -9.47 50.84
N ASP A 690 -4.35 -9.68 49.94
CA ASP A 690 -2.94 -9.90 50.27
C ASP A 690 -2.10 -8.65 50.01
N CYS A 691 -1.24 -8.30 50.98
CA CYS A 691 -0.29 -7.21 50.84
C CYS A 691 1.06 -7.72 50.29
N VAL A 692 1.38 -7.46 49.03
CA VAL A 692 2.64 -7.92 48.40
C VAL A 692 3.82 -6.95 48.60
N ARG A 693 3.77 -6.13 49.60
CA ARG A 693 4.84 -5.18 49.93
C ARG A 693 6.05 -5.89 50.51
N PRO A 694 7.30 -5.44 50.21
CA PRO A 694 8.51 -6.02 50.80
C PRO A 694 8.50 -5.95 52.32
N TYR A 695 8.91 -7.03 52.99
CA TYR A 695 8.98 -7.11 54.44
C TYR A 695 9.99 -6.09 55.03
N GLY A 696 9.68 -5.57 56.23
CA GLY A 696 10.54 -4.59 56.90
C GLY A 696 10.44 -3.15 56.40
N SER A 697 9.69 -2.89 55.32
CA SER A 697 9.45 -1.54 54.84
C SER A 697 8.26 -0.91 55.59
N GLY A 698 8.38 0.33 56.12
CA GLY A 698 7.30 1.07 56.83
C GLY A 698 6.06 1.27 55.91
N CYS A 699 4.82 1.13 56.41
CA CYS A 699 3.60 1.31 55.65
C CYS A 699 3.06 2.73 55.81
N THR A 700 3.07 3.53 54.78
CA THR A 700 2.48 4.86 54.74
C THR A 700 0.95 4.85 54.57
N HIS A 701 0.39 3.66 54.29
CA HIS A 701 -1.05 3.49 54.00
C HIS A 701 -1.73 2.54 55.01
N GLU A 702 -1.16 2.38 56.20
CA GLU A 702 -1.73 1.52 57.24
C GLU A 702 -3.20 1.94 57.46
N HIS A 703 -4.11 0.97 57.36
CA HIS A 703 -5.57 1.18 57.35
C HIS A 703 -6.19 1.86 56.11
N ALA A 704 -5.42 2.24 55.08
CA ALA A 704 -5.90 2.81 53.82
C ALA A 704 -5.55 1.96 52.61
N CYS A 705 -5.65 0.64 52.73
CA CYS A 705 -5.18 -0.33 51.71
C CYS A 705 -5.82 -0.17 50.34
N ILE A 706 -7.02 0.36 50.23
CA ILE A 706 -7.70 0.57 48.91
C ILE A 706 -6.89 1.47 47.97
N ARG A 707 -6.16 2.46 48.48
CA ARG A 707 -5.30 3.35 47.71
C ARG A 707 -3.93 2.72 47.37
N CYS A 708 -3.59 1.62 48.02
CA CYS A 708 -2.27 1.03 47.94
C CYS A 708 -2.12 0.18 46.68
N HIS A 709 -1.06 0.41 45.89
CA HIS A 709 -0.79 -0.36 44.68
C HIS A 709 -0.25 -1.77 45.01
N PHE A 710 0.18 -2.04 46.25
CA PHE A 710 0.60 -3.36 46.74
C PHE A 710 -0.56 -4.25 47.22
N LEU A 711 -1.80 -3.74 47.25
CA LEU A 711 -2.95 -4.56 47.60
C LEU A 711 -3.41 -5.37 46.38
N THR A 712 -3.39 -6.68 46.52
CA THR A 712 -4.06 -7.64 45.62
C THR A 712 -5.38 -8.03 46.28
N LEU A 713 -6.51 -7.72 45.64
CA LEU A 713 -7.83 -8.00 46.21
C LEU A 713 -8.12 -9.51 46.22
N ASP A 714 -8.67 -9.99 47.35
CA ASP A 714 -9.27 -11.32 47.41
C ASP A 714 -10.65 -11.28 46.73
N PRO A 715 -10.95 -12.16 45.76
CA PRO A 715 -12.28 -12.24 45.12
C PRO A 715 -13.42 -12.41 46.18
N ALA A 716 -13.16 -13.05 47.27
CA ALA A 716 -14.13 -13.22 48.39
C ALA A 716 -14.45 -11.91 49.09
N SER A 717 -13.69 -10.82 48.89
CA SER A 717 -13.91 -9.51 49.54
C SER A 717 -14.98 -8.66 48.81
N GLY A 718 -15.64 -9.14 47.77
CA GLY A 718 -16.65 -8.44 46.98
C GLY A 718 -17.74 -7.76 47.84
N PRO A 719 -18.40 -8.46 48.75
CA PRO A 719 -19.45 -7.85 49.60
C PRO A 719 -18.93 -6.71 50.51
N ARG A 720 -17.67 -6.84 50.94
CA ARG A 720 -17.03 -5.79 51.77
C ARG A 720 -16.69 -4.54 50.94
N LEU A 721 -16.29 -4.71 49.72
CA LEU A 721 -16.02 -3.61 48.80
C LEU A 721 -17.30 -2.81 48.49
N GLU A 722 -18.45 -3.46 48.38
CA GLU A 722 -19.73 -2.80 48.18
C GLU A 722 -20.12 -1.92 49.38
N VAL A 723 -19.91 -2.41 50.57
CA VAL A 723 -20.15 -1.62 51.81
C VAL A 723 -19.25 -0.39 51.86
N ILE A 724 -17.98 -0.53 51.48
CA ILE A 724 -17.01 0.58 51.43
C ILE A 724 -17.41 1.61 50.35
N GLU A 725 -17.87 1.16 49.22
CA GLU A 725 -18.33 2.00 48.12
C GLU A 725 -19.54 2.85 48.55
N GLN A 726 -20.50 2.23 49.20
CA GLN A 726 -21.67 2.91 49.72
C GLN A 726 -21.30 3.95 50.79
N ASP A 727 -20.40 3.61 51.70
CA ASP A 727 -19.88 4.56 52.72
C ASP A 727 -19.16 5.76 52.05
N LEU A 728 -18.31 5.50 51.07
CA LEU A 728 -17.62 6.56 50.32
C LEU A 728 -18.62 7.51 49.64
N HIS A 729 -19.65 6.99 49.03
CA HIS A 729 -20.70 7.83 48.42
C HIS A 729 -21.44 8.65 49.44
N GLN A 730 -21.76 8.10 50.59
CA GLN A 730 -22.43 8.81 51.66
C GLN A 730 -21.55 9.93 52.25
N ARG A 731 -20.28 9.63 52.49
CA ARG A 731 -19.29 10.62 52.95
C ARG A 731 -19.03 11.72 51.96
N ILE A 732 -18.98 11.43 50.66
CA ILE A 732 -18.87 12.45 49.59
C ILE A 732 -20.08 13.42 49.66
N LYS A 733 -21.31 12.87 49.77
CA LYS A 733 -22.53 13.71 49.93
C LYS A 733 -22.47 14.60 51.15
N THR A 734 -21.99 14.05 52.29
CA THR A 734 -21.86 14.80 53.54
C THR A 734 -20.80 15.92 53.41
N ALA A 735 -19.64 15.61 52.88
CA ALA A 735 -18.56 16.58 52.63
C ALA A 735 -18.97 17.68 51.64
N GLN A 736 -19.75 17.33 50.62
CA GLN A 736 -20.32 18.33 49.69
C GLN A 736 -21.31 19.28 50.37
N LYS A 737 -22.20 18.74 51.28
CA LYS A 737 -23.14 19.52 52.05
C LYS A 737 -22.43 20.53 52.96
N HIS A 738 -21.26 20.15 53.47
CA HIS A 738 -20.47 21.00 54.38
C HIS A 738 -19.39 21.82 53.64
N THR A 739 -19.34 21.78 52.32
CA THR A 739 -18.35 22.52 51.48
C THR A 739 -16.87 22.15 51.78
N TRP A 740 -16.60 20.94 52.24
CA TRP A 740 -15.25 20.45 52.52
C TRP A 740 -14.60 19.94 51.22
N LEU A 741 -14.17 20.90 50.38
CA LEU A 741 -13.72 20.61 49.02
C LEU A 741 -12.49 19.67 48.95
N ALA A 742 -11.58 19.80 49.91
CA ALA A 742 -10.40 18.92 49.99
C ALA A 742 -10.78 17.46 50.28
N ASP A 743 -11.74 17.25 51.22
CA ASP A 743 -12.23 15.93 51.55
C ASP A 743 -13.02 15.29 50.41
N VAL A 744 -13.84 16.11 49.73
CA VAL A 744 -14.55 15.64 48.53
C VAL A 744 -13.59 15.08 47.48
N GLU A 745 -12.48 15.78 47.19
CA GLU A 745 -11.51 15.33 46.20
C GLU A 745 -10.77 14.06 46.66
N GLN A 746 -10.36 13.99 47.93
CA GLN A 746 -9.71 12.83 48.52
C GLN A 746 -10.62 11.58 48.53
N LEU A 747 -11.87 11.72 48.86
CA LEU A 747 -12.86 10.63 48.83
C LEU A 747 -13.15 10.17 47.41
N ARG A 748 -13.21 11.07 46.42
CA ARG A 748 -13.36 10.76 45.01
C ARG A 748 -12.14 9.99 44.46
N ILE A 749 -10.92 10.35 44.87
CA ILE A 749 -9.71 9.61 44.52
C ILE A 749 -9.80 8.17 45.04
N THR A 750 -10.25 8.00 46.27
CA THR A 750 -10.43 6.67 46.91
C THR A 750 -11.48 5.85 46.18
N LEU A 751 -12.61 6.45 45.82
CA LEU A 751 -13.68 5.80 45.06
C LEU A 751 -13.16 5.31 43.68
N ARG A 752 -12.47 6.18 42.93
CA ARG A 752 -11.87 5.80 41.62
C ARG A 752 -10.86 4.63 41.73
N GLN A 753 -10.09 4.58 42.82
CA GLN A 753 -9.17 3.48 43.05
C GLN A 753 -9.89 2.17 43.39
N LEU A 754 -10.98 2.25 44.13
CA LEU A 754 -11.82 1.09 44.44
C LEU A 754 -12.49 0.53 43.17
N GLU A 755 -13.09 1.38 42.34
CA GLU A 755 -13.70 1.00 41.05
C GLU A 755 -12.67 0.36 40.11
N HIS A 756 -11.47 0.94 40.03
CA HIS A 756 -10.39 0.39 39.21
C HIS A 756 -9.98 -1.02 39.69
N LYS A 757 -9.79 -1.20 40.99
CA LYS A 757 -9.41 -2.51 41.55
C LYS A 757 -10.54 -3.53 41.40
N ARG A 758 -11.80 -3.14 41.60
CA ARG A 758 -12.97 -4.01 41.39
C ARG A 758 -13.10 -4.46 39.91
N SER A 759 -12.91 -3.56 38.97
CA SER A 759 -12.91 -3.93 37.55
C SER A 759 -11.79 -4.90 37.17
N THR A 760 -10.68 -4.88 37.89
CA THR A 760 -9.58 -5.81 37.71
C THR A 760 -9.93 -7.23 38.20
N VAL A 761 -10.62 -7.33 39.35
CA VAL A 761 -11.11 -8.62 39.87
C VAL A 761 -12.19 -9.22 38.97
N GLN A 762 -13.18 -8.43 38.55
CA GLN A 762 -14.25 -8.90 37.65
C GLN A 762 -13.72 -9.38 36.29
N ARG A 763 -12.62 -8.82 35.79
CA ARG A 763 -11.95 -9.31 34.58
C ARG A 763 -11.25 -10.63 34.77
N VAL A 764 -10.80 -10.95 35.97
CA VAL A 764 -10.17 -12.25 36.30
C VAL A 764 -11.24 -13.33 36.38
N ASP A 765 -12.43 -13.04 36.93
CA ASP A 765 -13.53 -14.00 37.04
C ASP A 765 -14.19 -14.31 35.68
N ASN A 766 -14.15 -13.39 34.70
CA ASN A 766 -14.65 -13.61 33.34
C ASN A 766 -13.64 -14.29 32.39
N HIS A 767 -12.40 -14.47 32.80
CA HIS A 767 -11.41 -15.29 32.13
C HIS A 767 -11.00 -16.44 33.04
N ASP A 768 -11.74 -17.53 32.92
CA ASP A 768 -11.31 -18.85 33.43
C ASP A 768 -9.96 -19.21 32.82
N GLN A 769 -8.88 -18.77 33.47
CA GLN A 769 -7.55 -19.37 33.33
C GLN A 769 -6.75 -19.21 34.62
N PRO A 770 -6.07 -20.27 35.04
CA PRO A 770 -5.67 -20.54 36.45
C PRO A 770 -4.29 -19.95 36.80
N LEU A 771 -4.12 -18.63 36.72
CA LEU A 771 -2.86 -17.99 37.15
C LEU A 771 -2.78 -17.76 38.66
N ALA A 772 -3.91 -17.70 39.35
CA ALA A 772 -3.94 -17.62 40.81
C ALA A 772 -3.90 -19.01 41.47
N ARG A 773 -4.36 -20.06 40.80
CA ARG A 773 -4.28 -21.47 41.31
C ARG A 773 -2.93 -22.10 41.08
N ALA A 774 -2.15 -21.68 40.09
CA ALA A 774 -0.79 -22.20 39.88
C ALA A 774 0.18 -21.82 41.00
N ALA A 775 -0.03 -20.68 41.64
CA ALA A 775 0.74 -20.32 42.83
C ALA A 775 0.40 -21.18 44.07
N HIS A 776 -0.85 -21.69 44.15
CA HIS A 776 -1.26 -22.59 45.25
C HIS A 776 -1.00 -24.09 44.94
N ALA A 777 -1.08 -24.48 43.68
CA ALA A 777 -0.89 -25.89 43.27
C ALA A 777 0.60 -26.30 43.17
N ALA A 778 1.49 -25.34 43.02
CA ALA A 778 2.96 -25.61 43.05
C ALA A 778 3.52 -25.93 44.43
N TRP A 779 2.73 -25.88 45.47
CA TRP A 779 3.14 -26.10 46.84
C TRP A 779 2.49 -27.34 47.51
N ASP A 780 1.60 -28.04 46.77
CA ASP A 780 1.15 -29.39 47.21
C ASP A 780 2.20 -30.42 46.81
N VAL A 781 3.16 -30.58 47.66
CA VAL A 781 4.08 -31.74 47.64
C VAL A 781 3.29 -32.96 48.09
N PRO A 782 3.12 -34.00 47.28
CA PRO A 782 2.51 -35.24 47.73
C PRO A 782 3.41 -35.86 48.80
N SER A 783 2.96 -35.92 50.04
CA SER A 783 3.53 -36.78 51.04
C SER A 783 3.24 -38.25 50.71
N GLY A 784 4.26 -39.01 50.31
CA GLY A 784 4.13 -40.45 50.32
C GLY A 784 4.80 -41.19 49.13
N HIS A 785 6.01 -41.69 49.26
CA HIS A 785 6.21 -43.13 49.50
C HIS A 785 7.67 -43.43 49.83
N ARG A 786 7.86 -44.05 50.94
CA ARG A 786 9.10 -44.74 51.34
C ARG A 786 9.23 -46.08 50.61
N GLY A 787 10.40 -46.36 50.24
CA GLY A 787 11.11 -47.56 50.34
C GLY A 787 11.24 -48.45 49.06
N PRO A 788 12.18 -49.39 49.05
CA PRO A 788 13.32 -49.61 50.01
C PRO A 788 14.65 -49.09 49.43
#